data_69a9d113d3b9605754d4f64118cfb409
#
_entry.id   69a9d113d3b9605754d4f64118cfb409
#
_cell.length_a   1.000
_cell.length_b   1.000
_cell.length_c   1.000
_cell.angle_alpha   90.00
_cell.angle_beta   90.00
_cell.angle_gamma   90.00
#
_symmetry.space_group_name_H-M   'P 1'
#
loop_
_entity.id
_entity.type
_entity.pdbx_description
1 polymer ?
#
loop_
_entity_poly.entity_id
_entity_poly.type
_entity_poly.pdbx_seq_one_letter_code
_entity_poly.pdbx_strand_id
1 'polypeptide(L)'
;MEQPVTVGRAGRSFGEEPETLEALVDTSLTARVTLDEHGTVTGWNAGAERLLGYSAEQLTGRRAADLLAEPIPVRGGLPTLAGLPRWSGDVALRHRDGRKLTVRILAHHRPPGAGAPAWLIVSALTDRQPPAGLDESLVSWSFAQSPCCAQAIYDTRLRLRRANADMERSAALTEEEMRGLRVSEISDHDAGLRAERSMARVLRTGEPEYQENYLRASGENHEHAWSVFISALRDHEGTIRGVCLSAHDMTEQFWARKRLQLIAEAGRRIGSTLDVTRTAQELADVTVPVLADFVSVDLLAALDDAPEPPASAIPANGPLLLRRAALRSVSPEAPESAVAVGAVDSYPPGSMPFESLRTGRPALHEVTDPAFTAWLARDPARAALVRAFGIHSAMAVPLAARGTTLGVAFFVRHRNQEAFQHDDLVLAGELAARAAVSIDNARRYTRERATAVTLQRSLLPQRLPRQAAVEVASRYLPAGPHAGVGGDWFDVIPLSGARVALVVGDVVGHGLVASATMGRLRTAVRTLADIDLPCDELLTHLDDLVARLNTEEESDTEGRRAGSPETSSDVGATCLYAVYDPVTRCCCFAAAGHPEPAVVSPDGTVDLVGLPAAPPLGVGGLPYEATEVVIPEGSLLALYTNGLVETPDRDLDTGVHRLREALTRPAASLDALCDTVLTELLPPRPADDVALLIARTRALDARQVATWAVPADPSAVAQTRKDVVAQLERWGLSDAVFVTELVVSELVTNAIRHAEPPVQLRLIHDTTLICEVSDGGNTAPHLRRARSYDEGGRGLLLVAQLTERWGTRQSAAGKTIWAEQALTPA
;
A
#
# COMPACT_ATOMS: atom_id res chain seq x y z
N MET A 1 7.55 -14.38 -35.76
CA MET A 1 8.64 -13.65 -36.43
C MET A 1 7.98 -12.51 -37.21
N GLU A 2 7.66 -11.42 -36.54
CA GLU A 2 7.24 -10.17 -37.17
C GLU A 2 7.86 -9.04 -36.33
N GLN A 3 8.62 -8.20 -37.00
CA GLN A 3 9.38 -7.11 -36.39
C GLN A 3 8.44 -5.95 -36.03
N PRO A 4 8.63 -5.28 -34.88
CA PRO A 4 7.88 -4.07 -34.56
C PRO A 4 8.46 -2.87 -35.32
N VAL A 5 7.56 -2.15 -36.00
CA VAL A 5 7.83 -0.86 -36.64
C VAL A 5 8.15 0.16 -35.55
N THR A 6 9.39 0.57 -35.50
CA THR A 6 9.87 1.66 -34.65
C THR A 6 9.45 2.99 -35.28
N VAL A 7 8.44 3.66 -34.68
CA VAL A 7 8.15 5.06 -34.98
C VAL A 7 9.21 5.91 -34.28
N GLY A 8 10.10 6.48 -35.07
CA GLY A 8 11.19 7.32 -34.61
C GLY A 8 10.69 8.62 -33.96
N ARG A 9 11.03 8.82 -32.71
CA ARG A 9 11.02 10.12 -32.03
C ARG A 9 12.13 10.99 -32.66
N ALA A 10 11.75 11.89 -33.56
CA ALA A 10 12.59 13.00 -33.96
C ALA A 10 12.24 14.23 -33.10
N GLY A 11 12.76 14.26 -31.89
CA GLY A 11 12.91 15.50 -31.14
C GLY A 11 14.16 16.20 -31.60
N ARG A 12 14.09 17.12 -32.56
CA ARG A 12 15.11 18.13 -32.80
C ARG A 12 14.57 19.46 -32.27
N SER A 13 15.13 19.94 -31.19
CA SER A 13 15.06 21.33 -30.79
C SER A 13 15.83 22.15 -31.86
N PHE A 14 15.10 22.76 -32.74
CA PHE A 14 15.64 23.85 -33.52
C PHE A 14 15.59 25.09 -32.64
N GLY A 15 16.74 25.68 -32.32
CA GLY A 15 16.83 27.04 -31.85
C GLY A 15 16.22 27.94 -32.92
N GLU A 16 15.04 28.43 -32.65
CA GLU A 16 14.40 29.47 -33.45
C GLU A 16 15.11 30.79 -33.13
N GLU A 17 16.00 31.27 -34.04
CA GLU A 17 16.19 32.69 -34.17
C GLU A 17 14.82 33.31 -34.50
N PRO A 18 14.40 34.40 -33.85
CA PRO A 18 13.15 35.06 -34.17
C PRO A 18 13.34 35.77 -35.51
N GLU A 19 13.15 35.06 -36.62
CA GLU A 19 12.80 35.72 -37.88
C GLU A 19 11.44 36.36 -37.62
N THR A 20 11.48 37.65 -37.44
CA THR A 20 10.32 38.48 -37.16
C THR A 20 9.29 38.26 -38.27
N LEU A 21 8.11 37.76 -37.91
CA LEU A 21 6.92 37.66 -38.74
C LEU A 21 6.60 38.99 -39.46
N GLU A 22 7.13 40.09 -38.98
CA GLU A 22 7.07 41.43 -39.56
C GLU A 22 7.66 41.56 -40.95
N ALA A 23 8.68 40.75 -41.34
CA ALA A 23 9.31 40.84 -42.64
C ALA A 23 8.52 40.15 -43.77
N LEU A 24 7.64 39.18 -43.45
CA LEU A 24 6.84 38.42 -44.43
C LEU A 24 5.43 38.97 -44.60
N VAL A 25 5.01 39.93 -43.76
CA VAL A 25 3.61 40.32 -43.62
C VAL A 25 3.44 41.80 -43.89
N ASP A 26 2.88 42.13 -45.05
CA ASP A 26 2.50 43.50 -45.35
C ASP A 26 1.37 43.99 -44.46
N THR A 27 1.72 44.53 -43.28
CA THR A 27 0.81 45.12 -42.30
C THR A 27 0.09 46.36 -42.85
N SER A 28 0.50 46.82 -44.03
CA SER A 28 -0.05 48.01 -44.65
C SER A 28 -1.46 47.77 -45.24
N LEU A 29 -1.87 46.53 -45.50
CA LEU A 29 -3.15 46.23 -46.13
C LEU A 29 -4.34 46.15 -45.14
N THR A 30 -4.09 46.24 -43.84
CA THR A 30 -5.14 46.33 -42.81
C THR A 30 -4.89 47.55 -41.95
N ALA A 31 -5.95 48.35 -41.76
CA ALA A 31 -5.89 49.39 -40.76
C ALA A 31 -6.01 48.74 -39.34
N ARG A 32 -5.00 48.93 -38.53
CA ARG A 32 -4.95 48.39 -37.17
C ARG A 32 -4.72 49.53 -36.17
N VAL A 33 -5.60 49.59 -35.18
CA VAL A 33 -5.56 50.60 -34.12
C VAL A 33 -5.70 49.90 -32.75
N THR A 34 -4.89 50.29 -31.79
CA THR A 34 -5.03 49.81 -30.40
C THR A 34 -5.46 50.99 -29.53
N LEU A 35 -6.36 50.73 -28.58
CA LEU A 35 -6.84 51.74 -27.63
C LEU A 35 -6.63 51.22 -26.19
N ASP A 36 -6.49 52.16 -25.25
CA ASP A 36 -6.57 51.86 -23.83
C ASP A 36 -8.03 51.75 -23.34
N GLU A 37 -8.21 51.54 -22.05
CA GLU A 37 -9.55 51.41 -21.42
C GLU A 37 -10.38 52.69 -21.49
N HIS A 38 -9.75 53.84 -21.76
CA HIS A 38 -10.39 55.14 -21.88
C HIS A 38 -10.65 55.51 -23.33
N GLY A 39 -10.37 54.62 -24.28
CA GLY A 39 -10.53 54.83 -25.73
C GLY A 39 -9.45 55.73 -26.32
N THR A 40 -8.31 55.88 -25.70
CA THR A 40 -7.16 56.62 -26.19
C THR A 40 -6.34 55.73 -27.13
N VAL A 41 -5.92 56.25 -28.26
CA VAL A 41 -5.10 55.53 -29.24
C VAL A 41 -3.69 55.23 -28.67
N THR A 42 -3.37 53.98 -28.51
CA THR A 42 -2.05 53.50 -28.02
C THR A 42 -1.20 52.96 -29.16
N GLY A 43 -1.79 52.56 -30.28
CA GLY A 43 -1.07 52.13 -31.47
C GLY A 43 -1.82 52.45 -32.77
N TRP A 44 -1.07 52.76 -33.83
CA TRP A 44 -1.56 53.17 -35.12
C TRP A 44 -0.63 52.67 -36.20
N ASN A 45 -1.05 51.78 -37.08
CA ASN A 45 -0.21 51.21 -38.08
C ASN A 45 -0.27 51.97 -39.43
N ALA A 46 0.64 51.64 -40.34
CA ALA A 46 0.70 52.23 -41.71
C ALA A 46 -0.59 52.01 -42.50
N GLY A 47 -1.36 50.94 -42.23
CA GLY A 47 -2.70 50.73 -42.85
C GLY A 47 -3.73 51.73 -42.35
N ALA A 48 -3.77 52.06 -41.09
CA ALA A 48 -4.64 53.06 -40.51
C ALA A 48 -4.26 54.46 -40.99
N GLU A 49 -2.98 54.72 -41.15
CA GLU A 49 -2.45 55.97 -41.75
C GLU A 49 -2.94 56.15 -43.19
N ARG A 50 -2.85 55.11 -44.01
CA ARG A 50 -3.37 55.14 -45.40
C ARG A 50 -4.88 55.28 -45.48
N LEU A 51 -5.59 54.67 -44.55
CA LEU A 51 -7.08 54.70 -44.53
C LEU A 51 -7.59 56.10 -44.18
N LEU A 52 -6.99 56.75 -43.18
CA LEU A 52 -7.53 57.95 -42.58
C LEU A 52 -6.61 59.16 -42.77
N GLY A 53 -5.43 59.00 -43.35
CA GLY A 53 -4.51 60.08 -43.71
C GLY A 53 -3.78 60.74 -42.53
N TYR A 54 -3.93 60.25 -41.32
CA TYR A 54 -3.23 60.72 -40.12
C TYR A 54 -2.02 59.84 -39.81
N SER A 55 -0.89 60.44 -39.45
CA SER A 55 0.28 59.69 -38.99
C SER A 55 0.11 59.18 -37.54
N ALA A 56 0.86 58.15 -37.18
CA ALA A 56 0.87 57.58 -35.80
C ALA A 56 1.20 58.69 -34.77
N GLU A 57 2.15 59.59 -35.06
CA GLU A 57 2.53 60.68 -34.19
C GLU A 57 1.40 61.69 -33.93
N GLN A 58 0.51 61.83 -34.89
CA GLN A 58 -0.65 62.77 -34.79
C GLN A 58 -1.79 62.24 -33.95
N LEU A 59 -1.94 60.88 -33.84
CA LEU A 59 -3.08 60.26 -33.21
C LEU A 59 -2.76 59.49 -31.92
N THR A 60 -1.55 59.01 -31.77
CA THR A 60 -1.19 58.36 -30.50
C THR A 60 -1.38 59.31 -29.32
N GLY A 61 -2.10 58.87 -28.26
CA GLY A 61 -2.45 59.70 -27.12
C GLY A 61 -3.73 60.53 -27.28
N ARG A 62 -4.40 60.47 -28.46
CA ARG A 62 -5.71 61.13 -28.67
C ARG A 62 -6.87 60.15 -28.53
N ARG A 63 -8.07 60.67 -28.29
CA ARG A 63 -9.25 59.81 -28.20
C ARG A 63 -9.69 59.35 -29.59
N ALA A 64 -9.91 58.05 -29.75
CA ALA A 64 -10.39 57.48 -30.99
C ALA A 64 -11.79 58.02 -31.35
N ALA A 65 -12.59 58.45 -30.37
CA ALA A 65 -13.89 59.07 -30.57
C ALA A 65 -13.81 60.37 -31.42
N ASP A 66 -12.68 61.09 -31.42
CA ASP A 66 -12.48 62.30 -32.19
C ASP A 66 -12.42 62.04 -33.71
N LEU A 67 -12.20 60.80 -34.09
CA LEU A 67 -12.20 60.36 -35.51
C LEU A 67 -13.59 60.02 -36.01
N LEU A 68 -14.58 59.91 -35.15
CA LEU A 68 -15.95 59.57 -35.54
C LEU A 68 -16.56 60.73 -36.29
N ALA A 69 -17.10 60.49 -37.46
CA ALA A 69 -17.92 61.49 -38.22
C ALA A 69 -19.39 61.47 -37.79
N GLU A 70 -19.85 60.32 -37.25
CA GLU A 70 -21.16 60.07 -36.66
C GLU A 70 -21.04 59.16 -35.44
N PRO A 71 -22.01 59.24 -34.50
CA PRO A 71 -22.02 58.30 -33.35
C PRO A 71 -22.10 56.87 -33.83
N ILE A 72 -21.39 55.97 -33.12
CA ILE A 72 -21.44 54.51 -33.37
C ILE A 72 -22.89 54.05 -33.15
N PRO A 73 -23.49 53.27 -34.07
CA PRO A 73 -24.89 52.86 -34.02
C PRO A 73 -25.15 51.75 -32.98
N VAL A 74 -24.73 51.98 -31.74
CA VAL A 74 -24.96 51.07 -30.62
C VAL A 74 -25.79 51.76 -29.55
N ARG A 75 -26.94 51.16 -29.18
CA ARG A 75 -27.78 51.67 -28.07
C ARG A 75 -26.97 51.66 -26.77
N GLY A 76 -26.67 52.84 -26.22
CA GLY A 76 -25.90 53.00 -24.99
C GLY A 76 -24.46 53.51 -25.15
N GLY A 77 -23.94 53.68 -26.37
CA GLY A 77 -22.60 54.24 -26.64
C GLY A 77 -21.42 53.33 -26.30
N LEU A 78 -20.19 53.88 -26.31
CA LEU A 78 -18.94 53.20 -26.01
C LEU A 78 -18.90 52.40 -24.68
N PRO A 79 -19.51 52.84 -23.55
CA PRO A 79 -19.53 52.04 -22.34
C PRO A 79 -20.27 50.70 -22.45
N THR A 80 -21.27 50.61 -23.33
CA THR A 80 -22.00 49.34 -23.54
C THR A 80 -21.18 48.36 -24.37
N LEU A 81 -20.23 48.83 -25.19
CA LEU A 81 -19.28 48.00 -25.90
C LEU A 81 -18.23 47.35 -24.99
N ALA A 82 -17.88 48.00 -23.87
CA ALA A 82 -16.93 47.48 -22.92
C ALA A 82 -17.37 46.17 -22.23
N GLY A 83 -18.66 45.85 -22.25
CA GLY A 83 -19.23 44.60 -21.78
C GLY A 83 -19.21 43.47 -22.79
N LEU A 84 -18.83 43.73 -24.05
CA LEU A 84 -18.78 42.75 -25.11
C LEU A 84 -17.33 42.35 -25.41
N PRO A 85 -17.00 41.04 -25.50
CA PRO A 85 -15.64 40.59 -25.83
C PRO A 85 -15.24 40.97 -27.25
N ARG A 86 -16.23 41.22 -28.12
CA ARG A 86 -16.04 41.58 -29.52
C ARG A 86 -17.24 42.35 -30.05
N TRP A 87 -16.95 43.26 -30.96
CA TRP A 87 -17.97 43.99 -31.72
C TRP A 87 -17.57 44.19 -33.18
N SER A 88 -18.47 44.06 -34.13
CA SER A 88 -18.26 44.40 -35.53
C SER A 88 -19.39 45.32 -36.03
N GLY A 89 -19.08 46.22 -36.98
CA GLY A 89 -20.07 47.09 -37.59
C GLY A 89 -19.46 48.18 -38.46
N ASP A 90 -20.34 48.86 -39.19
CA ASP A 90 -19.97 50.00 -40.04
C ASP A 90 -19.84 51.26 -39.19
N VAL A 91 -18.70 51.93 -39.27
CA VAL A 91 -18.41 53.15 -38.50
C VAL A 91 -18.04 54.26 -39.49
N ALA A 92 -18.66 55.37 -39.29
CA ALA A 92 -18.37 56.60 -40.07
C ALA A 92 -17.18 57.31 -39.44
N LEU A 93 -16.04 57.34 -40.14
CA LEU A 93 -14.80 57.97 -39.70
C LEU A 93 -14.49 59.21 -40.54
N ARG A 94 -13.79 60.17 -39.96
CA ARG A 94 -13.36 61.41 -40.61
C ARG A 94 -11.92 61.26 -41.09
N HIS A 95 -11.73 61.34 -42.40
CA HIS A 95 -10.42 61.43 -43.05
C HIS A 95 -9.76 62.79 -42.78
N ARG A 96 -8.45 62.84 -42.81
CA ARG A 96 -7.67 64.09 -42.55
C ARG A 96 -8.05 65.26 -43.47
N ASP A 97 -8.47 64.97 -44.70
CA ASP A 97 -8.93 66.00 -45.68
C ASP A 97 -10.36 66.45 -45.43
N GLY A 98 -11.03 65.98 -44.38
CA GLY A 98 -12.39 66.35 -43.99
C GLY A 98 -13.51 65.48 -44.59
N ARG A 99 -13.21 64.53 -45.47
CA ARG A 99 -14.22 63.62 -46.02
C ARG A 99 -14.65 62.58 -45.05
N LYS A 100 -15.92 62.18 -45.12
CA LYS A 100 -16.47 61.06 -44.33
C LYS A 100 -16.17 59.73 -45.07
N LEU A 101 -15.66 58.73 -44.34
CA LEU A 101 -15.44 57.39 -44.79
C LEU A 101 -16.27 56.41 -43.92
N THR A 102 -17.10 55.59 -44.53
CA THR A 102 -17.78 54.48 -43.84
C THR A 102 -16.88 53.27 -43.95
N VAL A 103 -16.45 52.77 -42.80
CA VAL A 103 -15.48 51.66 -42.70
C VAL A 103 -16.09 50.59 -41.79
N ARG A 104 -16.06 49.36 -42.27
CA ARG A 104 -16.38 48.20 -41.43
C ARG A 104 -15.21 47.90 -40.53
N ILE A 105 -15.43 47.92 -39.24
CA ILE A 105 -14.41 47.62 -38.24
C ILE A 105 -14.80 46.41 -37.45
N LEU A 106 -13.77 45.65 -37.00
CA LEU A 106 -13.86 44.61 -36.00
C LEU A 106 -13.05 45.07 -34.79
N ALA A 107 -13.69 45.15 -33.63
CA ALA A 107 -13.08 45.54 -32.37
C ALA A 107 -13.09 44.38 -31.40
N HIS A 108 -11.89 44.00 -30.89
CA HIS A 108 -11.72 43.01 -29.86
C HIS A 108 -11.43 43.70 -28.51
N HIS A 109 -12.18 43.36 -27.49
CA HIS A 109 -11.88 43.77 -26.11
C HIS A 109 -11.00 42.75 -25.42
N ARG A 110 -9.89 43.16 -24.86
CA ARG A 110 -8.93 42.30 -24.12
C ARG A 110 -9.07 42.63 -22.64
N PRO A 111 -9.20 41.58 -21.76
CA PRO A 111 -9.19 41.83 -20.32
C PRO A 111 -7.88 42.50 -19.90
N PRO A 112 -7.87 43.38 -18.91
CA PRO A 112 -6.70 44.14 -18.46
C PRO A 112 -5.62 43.19 -17.96
N GLY A 113 -4.52 43.12 -18.72
CA GLY A 113 -3.25 42.49 -18.33
C GLY A 113 -2.14 43.52 -18.37
N ALA A 114 -1.11 43.41 -17.51
CA ALA A 114 -0.07 44.42 -17.40
C ALA A 114 0.56 44.80 -18.77
N GLY A 115 0.22 46.01 -19.23
CA GLY A 115 0.80 46.62 -20.44
C GLY A 115 0.16 46.26 -21.78
N ALA A 116 -0.97 45.52 -21.80
CA ALA A 116 -1.69 45.24 -23.07
C ALA A 116 -2.75 46.30 -23.37
N PRO A 117 -2.96 46.69 -24.67
CA PRO A 117 -4.03 47.57 -25.04
C PRO A 117 -5.40 46.91 -24.79
N ALA A 118 -6.37 47.68 -24.22
CA ALA A 118 -7.70 47.19 -23.88
C ALA A 118 -8.55 46.84 -25.14
N TRP A 119 -8.33 47.53 -26.28
CA TRP A 119 -9.01 47.29 -27.52
C TRP A 119 -8.08 47.16 -28.71
N LEU A 120 -8.29 46.14 -29.53
CA LEU A 120 -7.73 45.99 -30.87
C LEU A 120 -8.80 46.20 -31.90
N ILE A 121 -8.66 47.26 -32.72
CA ILE A 121 -9.57 47.59 -33.79
C ILE A 121 -8.89 47.29 -35.13
N VAL A 122 -9.56 46.55 -35.99
CA VAL A 122 -9.06 46.18 -37.33
C VAL A 122 -10.09 46.49 -38.41
N SER A 123 -9.60 46.91 -39.56
CA SER A 123 -10.40 47.06 -40.77
C SER A 123 -9.57 46.65 -41.97
N ALA A 124 -10.16 45.88 -42.89
CA ALA A 124 -9.52 45.55 -44.15
C ALA A 124 -9.58 46.80 -45.08
N LEU A 125 -8.43 47.08 -45.69
CA LEU A 125 -8.37 48.07 -46.77
C LEU A 125 -8.86 47.36 -48.05
N THR A 126 -10.16 47.42 -48.32
CA THR A 126 -10.70 46.79 -49.51
C THR A 126 -10.33 47.61 -50.71
N ASP A 127 -9.27 47.21 -51.43
CA ASP A 127 -9.10 47.57 -52.81
C ASP A 127 -10.20 46.85 -53.62
N ARG A 128 -10.95 47.56 -54.42
CA ARG A 128 -12.03 47.00 -55.25
C ARG A 128 -11.61 46.00 -56.30
N GLN A 129 -10.31 45.75 -56.47
CA GLN A 129 -9.81 44.67 -57.30
C GLN A 129 -9.19 43.56 -56.45
N PRO A 130 -9.69 42.32 -56.58
CA PRO A 130 -9.03 41.20 -55.96
C PRO A 130 -7.58 41.14 -56.45
N PRO A 131 -6.54 40.87 -55.54
CA PRO A 131 -5.19 40.71 -56.01
C PRO A 131 -5.18 39.61 -57.06
N ALA A 132 -4.51 39.88 -58.19
CA ALA A 132 -4.30 38.91 -59.27
C ALA A 132 -3.67 37.66 -58.70
N GLY A 133 -4.41 36.55 -58.67
CA GLY A 133 -3.75 35.31 -58.16
C GLY A 133 -4.61 34.17 -57.74
N LEU A 134 -5.82 34.34 -57.28
CA LEU A 134 -6.76 33.26 -56.98
C LEU A 134 -7.88 33.23 -58.05
N ASP A 135 -7.95 32.09 -58.77
CA ASP A 135 -9.05 31.86 -59.70
C ASP A 135 -10.32 31.54 -58.87
N GLU A 136 -11.40 32.26 -59.11
CA GLU A 136 -12.69 32.12 -58.43
C GLU A 136 -13.25 30.70 -58.59
N SER A 137 -13.00 30.08 -59.74
CA SER A 137 -13.40 28.69 -60.01
C SER A 137 -12.65 27.70 -59.11
N LEU A 138 -11.34 27.88 -58.87
CA LEU A 138 -10.51 27.05 -57.98
C LEU A 138 -10.94 27.20 -56.51
N VAL A 139 -11.21 28.44 -56.07
CA VAL A 139 -11.73 28.74 -54.72
C VAL A 139 -13.07 28.07 -54.51
N SER A 140 -14.01 28.24 -55.46
CA SER A 140 -15.35 27.66 -55.36
C SER A 140 -15.33 26.13 -55.38
N TRP A 141 -14.47 25.54 -56.21
CA TRP A 141 -14.32 24.08 -56.27
C TRP A 141 -13.72 23.50 -54.99
N SER A 142 -12.65 24.06 -54.50
CA SER A 142 -11.98 23.67 -53.25
C SER A 142 -12.92 23.78 -52.04
N PHE A 143 -13.67 24.83 -51.99
CA PHE A 143 -14.65 25.12 -50.95
C PHE A 143 -15.83 24.12 -50.96
N ALA A 144 -16.32 23.78 -52.18
CA ALA A 144 -17.42 22.82 -52.34
C ALA A 144 -16.99 21.37 -52.01
N GLN A 145 -15.70 21.04 -52.11
CA GLN A 145 -15.19 19.69 -51.84
C GLN A 145 -14.97 19.37 -50.35
N SER A 146 -15.14 20.31 -49.45
CA SER A 146 -14.94 20.13 -48.02
C SER A 146 -16.21 20.41 -47.21
N PRO A 147 -17.24 19.56 -47.30
CA PRO A 147 -18.43 19.70 -46.47
C PRO A 147 -18.13 19.30 -45.03
N CYS A 148 -18.85 19.88 -44.09
CA CYS A 148 -18.89 19.52 -42.66
C CYS A 148 -17.64 19.87 -41.84
N CYS A 149 -16.87 20.90 -42.22
CA CYS A 149 -15.81 21.45 -41.40
C CYS A 149 -15.72 22.96 -41.52
N ALA A 150 -15.24 23.62 -40.49
CA ALA A 150 -14.99 25.06 -40.57
C ALA A 150 -13.83 25.30 -41.56
N GLN A 151 -14.12 25.95 -42.68
CA GLN A 151 -13.18 26.12 -43.78
C GLN A 151 -12.99 27.56 -44.18
N ALA A 152 -11.72 27.96 -44.38
CA ALA A 152 -11.35 29.30 -44.80
C ALA A 152 -10.22 29.27 -45.82
N ILE A 153 -10.34 30.12 -46.84
CA ILE A 153 -9.37 30.24 -47.91
C ILE A 153 -8.69 31.61 -47.81
N TYR A 154 -7.37 31.57 -47.82
CA TYR A 154 -6.52 32.75 -47.72
C TYR A 154 -5.63 32.86 -48.97
N ASP A 155 -5.40 34.12 -49.41
CA ASP A 155 -4.48 34.39 -50.52
C ASP A 155 -2.98 34.26 -50.09
N THR A 156 -2.07 34.53 -51.04
CA THR A 156 -0.60 34.49 -50.81
C THR A 156 -0.10 35.54 -49.82
N ARG A 157 -0.98 36.53 -49.45
CA ARG A 157 -0.68 37.52 -48.39
C ARG A 157 -1.37 37.19 -47.08
N LEU A 158 -1.88 35.97 -46.95
CA LEU A 158 -2.61 35.45 -45.77
C LEU A 158 -3.88 36.24 -45.43
N ARG A 159 -4.54 36.84 -46.48
CA ARG A 159 -5.82 37.54 -46.34
C ARG A 159 -6.98 36.62 -46.69
N LEU A 160 -8.00 36.60 -45.85
CA LEU A 160 -9.19 35.78 -46.06
C LEU A 160 -9.89 36.19 -47.37
N ARG A 161 -10.19 35.21 -48.19
CA ARG A 161 -10.96 35.36 -49.43
C ARG A 161 -12.35 34.74 -49.33
N ARG A 162 -12.45 33.58 -48.77
CA ARG A 162 -13.71 32.87 -48.58
C ARG A 162 -13.73 32.18 -47.19
N ALA A 163 -14.92 32.13 -46.64
CA ALA A 163 -15.21 31.32 -45.45
C ALA A 163 -16.53 30.58 -45.66
N ASN A 164 -16.63 29.37 -45.22
CA ASN A 164 -17.87 28.62 -45.23
C ASN A 164 -18.75 28.92 -43.99
N ALA A 165 -20.00 28.46 -44.02
CA ALA A 165 -20.94 28.69 -42.95
C ALA A 165 -20.48 28.13 -41.58
N ASP A 166 -19.67 27.04 -41.55
CA ASP A 166 -19.13 26.47 -40.32
C ASP A 166 -18.05 27.38 -39.75
N MET A 167 -17.20 27.98 -40.60
CA MET A 167 -16.22 28.97 -40.17
C MET A 167 -16.88 30.24 -39.64
N GLU A 168 -17.95 30.70 -40.31
CA GLU A 168 -18.73 31.82 -39.81
C GLU A 168 -19.33 31.58 -38.43
N ARG A 169 -19.87 30.37 -38.20
CA ARG A 169 -20.40 29.97 -36.90
C ARG A 169 -19.33 29.94 -35.83
N SER A 170 -18.21 29.23 -36.08
CA SER A 170 -17.09 29.12 -35.14
C SER A 170 -16.43 30.46 -34.85
N ALA A 171 -16.31 31.32 -35.87
CA ALA A 171 -15.77 32.67 -35.71
C ALA A 171 -16.80 33.67 -35.13
N ALA A 172 -18.10 33.38 -35.15
CA ALA A 172 -19.21 34.28 -34.89
C ALA A 172 -19.10 35.61 -35.68
N LEU A 173 -18.69 35.51 -36.96
CA LEU A 173 -18.52 36.59 -37.92
C LEU A 173 -18.95 36.10 -39.29
N THR A 174 -19.55 36.95 -40.06
CA THR A 174 -19.89 36.67 -41.46
C THR A 174 -18.61 36.68 -42.33
N GLU A 175 -18.62 35.98 -43.46
CA GLU A 175 -17.55 36.04 -44.45
C GLU A 175 -17.23 37.52 -44.84
N GLU A 176 -18.22 38.38 -44.96
CA GLU A 176 -18.01 39.80 -45.30
C GLU A 176 -17.21 40.55 -44.24
N GLU A 177 -17.43 40.25 -42.96
CA GLU A 177 -16.71 40.87 -41.83
C GLU A 177 -15.29 40.37 -41.74
N MET A 178 -15.03 39.12 -42.12
CA MET A 178 -13.70 38.48 -42.07
C MET A 178 -12.90 38.74 -43.36
N ARG A 179 -13.54 39.09 -44.46
CA ARG A 179 -12.88 39.20 -45.76
C ARG A 179 -11.76 40.23 -45.75
N GLY A 180 -10.56 39.83 -46.17
CA GLY A 180 -9.36 40.63 -46.19
C GLY A 180 -8.60 40.70 -44.87
N LEU A 181 -9.13 40.14 -43.79
CA LEU A 181 -8.47 40.03 -42.51
C LEU A 181 -7.60 38.77 -42.47
N ARG A 182 -6.65 38.71 -41.54
CA ARG A 182 -5.82 37.54 -41.23
C ARG A 182 -6.47 36.70 -40.16
N VAL A 183 -6.05 35.44 -40.06
CA VAL A 183 -6.56 34.56 -39.02
C VAL A 183 -6.22 35.08 -37.61
N SER A 184 -5.07 35.71 -37.42
CA SER A 184 -4.66 36.33 -36.14
C SER A 184 -5.42 37.66 -35.85
N GLU A 185 -6.05 38.27 -36.84
CA GLU A 185 -6.91 39.44 -36.70
C GLU A 185 -8.39 39.05 -36.45
N ILE A 186 -8.77 37.82 -36.85
CA ILE A 186 -10.08 37.22 -36.64
C ILE A 186 -10.16 36.56 -35.28
N SER A 187 -9.12 35.82 -34.89
CA SER A 187 -9.05 35.07 -33.65
C SER A 187 -8.11 35.74 -32.65
N ASP A 188 -8.59 35.97 -31.43
CA ASP A 188 -7.82 36.64 -30.36
C ASP A 188 -6.96 35.63 -29.52
N HIS A 189 -6.82 34.40 -30.00
CA HIS A 189 -6.08 33.35 -29.32
C HIS A 189 -4.71 33.15 -29.96
N ASP A 190 -3.74 32.69 -29.14
CA ASP A 190 -2.42 32.25 -29.64
C ASP A 190 -2.52 31.18 -30.75
N ALA A 191 -3.62 30.44 -30.80
CA ALA A 191 -3.91 29.49 -31.86
C ALA A 191 -3.99 30.19 -33.25
N GLY A 192 -4.56 31.39 -33.33
CA GLY A 192 -4.60 32.19 -34.53
C GLY A 192 -3.20 32.55 -35.02
N LEU A 193 -2.30 32.97 -34.13
CA LEU A 193 -0.91 33.26 -34.48
C LEU A 193 -0.17 32.00 -34.91
N ARG A 194 -0.40 30.85 -34.25
CA ARG A 194 0.20 29.57 -34.68
C ARG A 194 -0.30 29.17 -36.07
N ALA A 195 -1.60 29.26 -36.34
CA ALA A 195 -2.15 28.95 -37.63
C ALA A 195 -1.55 29.86 -38.73
N GLU A 196 -1.40 31.17 -38.48
CA GLU A 196 -0.79 32.11 -39.44
C GLU A 196 0.67 31.74 -39.73
N ARG A 197 1.46 31.37 -38.76
CA ARG A 197 2.82 30.88 -38.96
C ARG A 197 2.86 29.61 -39.82
N SER A 198 1.96 28.68 -39.56
CA SER A 198 1.84 27.46 -40.37
C SER A 198 1.39 27.74 -41.78
N MET A 199 0.42 28.64 -42.00
CA MET A 199 0.02 29.09 -43.34
C MET A 199 1.21 29.68 -44.10
N ALA A 200 2.05 30.51 -43.44
CA ALA A 200 3.26 31.09 -44.06
C ALA A 200 4.27 30.00 -44.45
N ARG A 201 4.40 28.96 -43.66
CA ARG A 201 5.29 27.82 -43.99
C ARG A 201 4.72 27.03 -45.17
N VAL A 202 3.42 26.72 -45.16
CA VAL A 202 2.74 26.02 -46.24
C VAL A 202 2.84 26.79 -47.57
N LEU A 203 2.73 28.12 -47.58
CA LEU A 203 2.94 28.95 -48.78
C LEU A 203 4.36 28.82 -49.32
N ARG A 204 5.37 28.73 -48.46
CA ARG A 204 6.78 28.66 -48.83
C ARG A 204 7.16 27.25 -49.28
N THR A 205 6.75 26.23 -48.59
CA THR A 205 7.18 24.84 -48.82
C THR A 205 6.24 24.06 -49.73
N GLY A 206 4.98 24.43 -49.75
CA GLY A 206 3.90 23.67 -50.40
C GLY A 206 3.46 22.41 -49.70
N GLU A 207 4.08 22.09 -48.56
CA GLU A 207 3.77 20.92 -47.74
C GLU A 207 2.65 21.25 -46.77
N PRO A 208 1.65 20.36 -46.59
CA PRO A 208 0.54 20.61 -45.67
C PRO A 208 0.99 20.51 -44.21
N GLU A 209 0.32 21.26 -43.36
CA GLU A 209 0.56 21.22 -41.91
C GLU A 209 -0.73 20.86 -41.14
N TYR A 210 -0.51 20.21 -40.02
CA TYR A 210 -1.54 19.74 -39.11
C TYR A 210 -1.29 20.27 -37.70
N GLN A 211 -2.35 20.74 -37.01
CA GLN A 211 -2.32 21.23 -35.64
C GLN A 211 -3.52 20.73 -34.87
N GLU A 212 -3.33 20.38 -33.60
CA GLU A 212 -4.42 20.17 -32.65
C GLU A 212 -4.44 21.32 -31.64
N ASN A 213 -5.61 21.90 -31.42
CA ASN A 213 -5.82 22.97 -30.47
C ASN A 213 -7.05 22.65 -29.60
N TYR A 214 -6.93 22.88 -28.30
CA TYR A 214 -8.05 22.83 -27.36
C TYR A 214 -8.36 24.25 -26.92
N LEU A 215 -9.47 24.79 -27.35
CA LEU A 215 -9.85 26.19 -27.12
C LEU A 215 -11.36 26.40 -27.35
N ARG A 216 -11.87 27.46 -26.76
CA ARG A 216 -13.22 27.97 -27.04
C ARG A 216 -13.14 28.93 -28.17
N ALA A 217 -13.73 28.60 -29.32
CA ALA A 217 -13.87 29.51 -30.42
C ALA A 217 -14.88 30.65 -30.08
N SER A 218 -14.72 31.83 -30.67
CA SER A 218 -15.47 33.03 -30.30
C SER A 218 -16.99 32.89 -30.46
N GLY A 219 -17.44 31.97 -31.33
CA GLY A 219 -18.87 31.68 -31.55
C GLY A 219 -19.43 30.56 -30.72
N GLU A 220 -18.64 29.96 -29.82
CA GLU A 220 -19.02 28.77 -29.07
C GLU A 220 -19.10 29.04 -27.58
N ASN A 221 -19.94 28.25 -26.89
CA ASN A 221 -20.14 28.38 -25.44
C ASN A 221 -19.17 27.50 -24.64
N HIS A 222 -18.54 26.51 -25.29
CA HIS A 222 -17.68 25.50 -24.67
C HIS A 222 -16.32 25.44 -25.35
N GLU A 223 -15.33 24.87 -24.68
CA GLU A 223 -14.05 24.53 -25.27
C GLU A 223 -14.19 23.29 -26.14
N HIS A 224 -13.58 23.35 -27.35
CA HIS A 224 -13.58 22.25 -28.31
C HIS A 224 -12.16 21.87 -28.68
N ALA A 225 -11.93 20.58 -28.98
CA ALA A 225 -10.70 20.10 -29.54
C ALA A 225 -10.75 20.23 -31.07
N TRP A 226 -10.03 21.19 -31.58
CA TRP A 226 -9.96 21.48 -33.01
C TRP A 226 -8.76 20.79 -33.66
N SER A 227 -9.04 20.03 -34.71
CA SER A 227 -8.02 19.54 -35.63
C SER A 227 -7.96 20.51 -36.81
N VAL A 228 -6.84 21.22 -36.92
CA VAL A 228 -6.66 22.22 -37.97
C VAL A 228 -5.68 21.69 -39.00
N PHE A 229 -6.14 21.57 -40.24
CA PHE A 229 -5.37 21.17 -41.38
C PHE A 229 -5.15 22.34 -42.32
N ILE A 230 -3.92 22.63 -42.72
CA ILE A 230 -3.56 23.75 -43.58
C ILE A 230 -2.89 23.20 -44.84
N SER A 231 -3.42 23.48 -46.02
CA SER A 231 -2.89 23.01 -47.27
C SER A 231 -2.72 24.11 -48.30
N ALA A 232 -1.74 23.97 -49.20
CA ALA A 232 -1.53 24.89 -50.28
C ALA A 232 -2.59 24.72 -51.37
N LEU A 233 -3.19 25.84 -51.84
CA LEU A 233 -4.02 25.90 -53.00
C LEU A 233 -3.18 26.18 -54.25
N ARG A 234 -3.23 25.25 -55.21
CA ARG A 234 -2.46 25.37 -56.46
C ARG A 234 -3.40 25.53 -57.63
N ASP A 235 -2.95 26.32 -58.60
CA ASP A 235 -3.64 26.36 -59.87
C ASP A 235 -3.29 25.16 -60.80
N HIS A 236 -3.83 25.15 -61.98
CA HIS A 236 -3.63 24.09 -62.96
C HIS A 236 -2.17 23.98 -63.46
N GLU A 237 -1.37 25.01 -63.26
CA GLU A 237 0.09 25.04 -63.55
C GLU A 237 0.93 24.60 -62.35
N GLY A 238 0.30 24.27 -61.20
CA GLY A 238 0.95 23.86 -59.96
C GLY A 238 1.50 25.01 -59.10
N THR A 239 1.25 26.28 -59.52
CA THR A 239 1.67 27.46 -58.78
C THR A 239 0.79 27.67 -57.56
N ILE A 240 1.40 27.92 -56.41
CA ILE A 240 0.66 28.18 -55.16
C ILE A 240 -0.01 29.56 -55.24
N ARG A 241 -1.32 29.59 -55.12
CA ARG A 241 -2.18 30.80 -55.18
C ARG A 241 -2.77 31.20 -53.82
N GLY A 242 -2.63 30.35 -52.84
CA GLY A 242 -3.11 30.60 -51.47
C GLY A 242 -3.03 29.38 -50.60
N VAL A 243 -3.73 29.43 -49.46
CA VAL A 243 -3.83 28.31 -48.53
C VAL A 243 -5.30 28.12 -48.12
N CYS A 244 -5.66 26.86 -47.91
CA CYS A 244 -6.90 26.44 -47.29
C CYS A 244 -6.64 26.01 -45.86
N LEU A 245 -7.36 26.57 -44.93
CA LEU A 245 -7.43 26.14 -43.54
C LEU A 245 -8.77 25.39 -43.36
N SER A 246 -8.69 24.18 -42.87
CA SER A 246 -9.84 23.36 -42.52
C SER A 246 -9.76 22.98 -41.06
N ALA A 247 -10.75 23.29 -40.24
CA ALA A 247 -10.80 22.97 -38.81
C ALA A 247 -11.98 22.04 -38.55
N HIS A 248 -11.67 20.87 -38.02
CA HIS A 248 -12.66 19.87 -37.61
C HIS A 248 -12.79 19.87 -36.10
N ASP A 249 -14.02 19.82 -35.62
CA ASP A 249 -14.29 19.54 -34.21
C ASP A 249 -14.05 18.06 -33.94
N MET A 250 -13.03 17.80 -33.11
CA MET A 250 -12.60 16.47 -32.71
C MET A 250 -12.85 16.23 -31.22
N THR A 251 -13.74 17.01 -30.61
CA THR A 251 -13.96 16.99 -29.17
C THR A 251 -14.36 15.62 -28.65
N GLU A 252 -15.27 14.93 -29.32
CA GLU A 252 -15.66 13.57 -28.93
C GLU A 252 -14.49 12.59 -29.02
N GLN A 253 -13.72 12.62 -30.11
CA GLN A 253 -12.56 11.74 -30.28
C GLN A 253 -11.43 12.09 -29.31
N PHE A 254 -11.22 13.36 -29.02
CA PHE A 254 -10.26 13.84 -28.05
C PHE A 254 -10.59 13.29 -26.65
N TRP A 255 -11.84 13.46 -26.22
CA TRP A 255 -12.28 12.93 -24.93
C TRP A 255 -12.31 11.40 -24.89
N ALA A 256 -12.72 10.74 -25.98
CA ALA A 256 -12.65 9.28 -26.07
C ALA A 256 -11.21 8.77 -25.90
N ARG A 257 -10.23 9.44 -26.56
CA ARG A 257 -8.79 9.13 -26.40
C ARG A 257 -8.31 9.38 -24.96
N LYS A 258 -8.71 10.49 -24.36
CA LYS A 258 -8.38 10.82 -22.98
C LYS A 258 -8.95 9.81 -21.99
N ARG A 259 -10.20 9.39 -22.19
CA ARG A 259 -10.84 8.34 -21.37
C ARG A 259 -10.08 7.02 -21.47
N LEU A 260 -9.73 6.58 -22.68
CA LEU A 260 -8.94 5.36 -22.87
C LEU A 260 -7.56 5.44 -22.21
N GLN A 261 -6.89 6.59 -22.32
CA GLN A 261 -5.60 6.82 -21.64
C GLN A 261 -5.76 6.75 -20.11
N LEU A 262 -6.80 7.35 -19.57
CA LEU A 262 -7.08 7.34 -18.13
C LEU A 262 -7.39 5.92 -17.62
N ILE A 263 -8.20 5.15 -18.36
CA ILE A 263 -8.50 3.74 -18.04
C ILE A 263 -7.22 2.89 -18.08
N ALA A 264 -6.37 3.08 -19.11
CA ALA A 264 -5.11 2.36 -19.22
C ALA A 264 -4.13 2.73 -18.09
N GLU A 265 -4.08 4.00 -17.70
CA GLU A 265 -3.27 4.46 -16.55
C GLU A 265 -3.79 3.91 -15.23
N ALA A 266 -5.10 3.97 -15.02
CA ALA A 266 -5.76 3.36 -13.87
C ALA A 266 -5.46 1.85 -13.78
N GLY A 267 -5.45 1.17 -14.95
CA GLY A 267 -5.10 -0.24 -15.07
C GLY A 267 -3.72 -0.60 -14.54
N ARG A 268 -2.76 0.31 -14.65
CA ARG A 268 -1.37 0.12 -14.22
C ARG A 268 -1.11 0.59 -12.79
N ARG A 269 -1.86 1.58 -12.31
CA ARG A 269 -1.57 2.27 -11.05
C ARG A 269 -2.48 1.85 -9.91
N ILE A 270 -3.78 1.65 -10.17
CA ILE A 270 -4.74 1.31 -9.12
C ILE A 270 -4.60 -0.16 -8.74
N GLY A 271 -4.30 -0.41 -7.47
CA GLY A 271 -4.10 -1.75 -6.92
C GLY A 271 -2.68 -2.27 -7.13
N SER A 272 -1.70 -1.39 -7.22
CA SER A 272 -0.29 -1.75 -7.31
C SER A 272 0.24 -2.42 -6.04
N THR A 273 -0.45 -2.24 -4.92
CA THR A 273 -0.14 -2.82 -3.61
C THR A 273 -1.39 -3.38 -2.94
N LEU A 274 -1.19 -4.23 -1.92
CA LEU A 274 -2.26 -4.72 -1.05
C LEU A 274 -2.43 -3.80 0.18
N ASP A 275 -2.45 -2.49 -0.05
CA ASP A 275 -2.69 -1.46 0.96
C ASP A 275 -3.93 -0.65 0.60
N VAL A 276 -4.91 -0.61 1.51
CA VAL A 276 -6.20 0.05 1.33
C VAL A 276 -6.03 1.56 1.11
N THR A 277 -5.22 2.21 1.93
CA THR A 277 -5.00 3.67 1.89
C THR A 277 -4.23 4.05 0.62
N ARG A 278 -3.21 3.26 0.27
CA ARG A 278 -2.44 3.45 -0.96
C ARG A 278 -3.31 3.30 -2.19
N THR A 279 -4.15 2.27 -2.25
CA THR A 279 -5.07 2.06 -3.39
C THR A 279 -6.10 3.19 -3.50
N ALA A 280 -6.62 3.67 -2.37
CA ALA A 280 -7.51 4.83 -2.35
C ALA A 280 -6.82 6.10 -2.89
N GLN A 281 -5.55 6.32 -2.51
CA GLN A 281 -4.74 7.44 -3.00
C GLN A 281 -4.44 7.31 -4.50
N GLU A 282 -4.17 6.11 -5.00
CA GLU A 282 -3.93 5.84 -6.42
C GLU A 282 -5.15 6.21 -7.28
N LEU A 283 -6.38 5.93 -6.80
CA LEU A 283 -7.60 6.37 -7.47
C LEU A 283 -7.67 7.90 -7.55
N ALA A 284 -7.43 8.59 -6.44
CA ALA A 284 -7.45 10.05 -6.40
C ALA A 284 -6.38 10.67 -7.31
N ASP A 285 -5.15 10.13 -7.30
CA ASP A 285 -4.02 10.62 -8.09
C ASP A 285 -4.20 10.42 -9.60
N VAL A 286 -4.87 9.33 -10.02
CA VAL A 286 -5.13 9.05 -11.43
C VAL A 286 -6.22 9.96 -11.98
N THR A 287 -7.19 10.34 -11.16
CA THR A 287 -8.36 11.10 -11.60
C THR A 287 -8.15 12.61 -11.58
N VAL A 288 -7.23 13.13 -10.77
CA VAL A 288 -6.87 14.56 -10.73
C VAL A 288 -5.57 14.79 -11.52
N PRO A 289 -5.49 15.79 -12.42
CA PRO A 289 -6.49 16.82 -12.74
C PRO A 289 -7.43 16.45 -13.91
N VAL A 290 -7.31 15.27 -14.49
CA VAL A 290 -7.90 14.94 -15.80
C VAL A 290 -9.43 14.90 -15.75
N LEU A 291 -10.00 14.26 -14.72
CA LEU A 291 -11.45 14.09 -14.57
C LEU A 291 -12.05 15.13 -13.62
N ALA A 292 -11.35 15.46 -12.55
CA ALA A 292 -11.84 16.36 -11.50
C ALA A 292 -10.74 17.27 -10.97
N ASP A 293 -11.10 18.39 -10.38
CA ASP A 293 -10.17 19.30 -9.72
C ASP A 293 -9.86 18.89 -8.29
N PHE A 294 -10.79 18.19 -7.65
CA PHE A 294 -10.64 17.60 -6.32
C PHE A 294 -11.34 16.25 -6.26
N VAL A 295 -10.69 15.28 -5.61
CA VAL A 295 -11.24 13.95 -5.35
C VAL A 295 -10.96 13.54 -3.92
N SER A 296 -11.96 12.99 -3.25
CA SER A 296 -11.77 12.27 -1.99
C SER A 296 -12.31 10.85 -2.08
N VAL A 297 -11.66 9.96 -1.34
CA VAL A 297 -12.06 8.56 -1.18
C VAL A 297 -12.37 8.34 0.29
N ASP A 298 -13.64 8.09 0.58
CA ASP A 298 -14.15 7.94 1.92
C ASP A 298 -14.68 6.50 2.11
N LEU A 299 -14.14 5.75 3.08
CA LEU A 299 -14.51 4.37 3.37
C LEU A 299 -15.42 4.31 4.59
N LEU A 300 -16.31 3.31 4.62
CA LEU A 300 -17.18 3.06 5.79
C LEU A 300 -16.32 2.81 7.04
N ALA A 301 -16.51 3.59 8.10
CA ALA A 301 -15.77 3.44 9.35
C ALA A 301 -16.01 2.06 9.99
N ALA A 302 -17.19 1.48 9.80
CA ALA A 302 -17.53 0.13 10.26
C ALA A 302 -16.68 -0.99 9.63
N LEU A 303 -15.95 -0.71 8.55
CA LEU A 303 -15.05 -1.69 7.91
C LEU A 303 -13.75 -1.94 8.71
N ASP A 304 -13.41 -1.04 9.62
CA ASP A 304 -12.18 -1.15 10.41
C ASP A 304 -12.35 -2.21 11.53
N ASP A 305 -13.57 -2.35 12.09
CA ASP A 305 -13.85 -3.16 13.30
C ASP A 305 -14.64 -4.45 13.02
N ALA A 306 -15.33 -4.57 11.88
CA ALA A 306 -16.22 -5.69 11.61
C ALA A 306 -15.57 -6.85 10.86
N PRO A 307 -15.75 -8.10 11.33
CA PRO A 307 -15.24 -9.29 10.63
C PRO A 307 -15.83 -9.47 9.22
N GLU A 308 -17.09 -9.22 9.02
CA GLU A 308 -17.75 -9.03 7.72
C GLU A 308 -18.64 -7.78 7.82
N PRO A 309 -18.59 -6.88 6.81
CA PRO A 309 -19.57 -5.82 6.82
C PRO A 309 -20.94 -6.48 6.78
N PRO A 310 -21.85 -6.10 7.67
CA PRO A 310 -23.21 -6.60 7.59
C PRO A 310 -23.74 -6.28 6.18
N ALA A 311 -24.54 -7.16 5.61
CA ALA A 311 -25.15 -6.97 4.29
C ALA A 311 -25.92 -5.63 4.18
N SER A 312 -26.25 -5.01 5.32
CA SER A 312 -26.79 -3.65 5.46
C SER A 312 -25.89 -2.77 6.33
N ALA A 313 -24.64 -2.57 5.92
CA ALA A 313 -23.71 -1.65 6.63
C ALA A 313 -24.18 -0.18 6.58
N ILE A 314 -25.15 0.11 5.72
CA ILE A 314 -25.74 1.44 5.58
C ILE A 314 -26.99 1.49 6.47
N PRO A 315 -27.03 2.32 7.53
CA PRO A 315 -28.17 2.42 8.40
C PRO A 315 -29.40 2.92 7.63
N ALA A 316 -30.57 2.29 7.85
CA ALA A 316 -31.82 2.73 7.24
C ALA A 316 -32.20 4.14 7.73
N ASN A 317 -31.89 4.44 8.99
CA ASN A 317 -32.12 5.74 9.64
C ASN A 317 -30.89 6.07 10.49
N GLY A 318 -30.35 7.29 10.32
CA GLY A 318 -29.19 7.78 11.04
C GLY A 318 -28.05 8.20 10.13
N PRO A 319 -27.06 8.93 10.65
CA PRO A 319 -25.92 9.40 9.87
C PRO A 319 -24.98 8.23 9.52
N LEU A 320 -24.39 8.32 8.37
CA LEU A 320 -23.37 7.39 7.91
C LEU A 320 -21.98 7.93 8.31
N LEU A 321 -21.20 7.11 8.97
CA LEU A 321 -19.83 7.44 9.35
C LEU A 321 -18.85 6.94 8.29
N LEU A 322 -18.11 7.87 7.68
CA LEU A 322 -17.10 7.58 6.69
C LEU A 322 -15.75 8.13 7.17
N ARG A 323 -14.71 7.33 7.02
CA ARG A 323 -13.32 7.73 7.26
C ARG A 323 -12.67 8.11 5.94
N ARG A 324 -12.07 9.29 5.88
CA ARG A 324 -11.32 9.72 4.72
C ARG A 324 -10.05 8.91 4.55
N ALA A 325 -10.02 8.03 3.56
CA ALA A 325 -8.86 7.20 3.26
C ALA A 325 -7.81 7.94 2.42
N ALA A 326 -8.27 8.77 1.46
CA ALA A 326 -7.39 9.52 0.58
C ALA A 326 -8.07 10.79 0.06
N LEU A 327 -7.26 11.73 -0.40
CA LEU A 327 -7.71 12.89 -1.17
C LEU A 327 -6.60 13.38 -2.12
N ARG A 328 -7.03 14.06 -3.19
CA ARG A 328 -6.15 14.77 -4.13
C ARG A 328 -6.84 16.02 -4.62
N SER A 329 -6.07 17.10 -4.78
CA SER A 329 -6.53 18.38 -5.34
C SER A 329 -5.52 18.91 -6.35
N VAL A 330 -5.99 19.72 -7.28
CA VAL A 330 -5.17 20.59 -8.14
C VAL A 330 -4.56 21.75 -7.35
N SER A 331 -5.12 22.08 -6.18
CA SER A 331 -4.62 23.11 -5.27
C SER A 331 -3.64 22.48 -4.27
N PRO A 332 -2.49 23.09 -3.99
CA PRO A 332 -1.62 22.66 -2.90
C PRO A 332 -2.38 22.59 -1.58
N GLU A 333 -2.07 21.57 -0.76
CA GLU A 333 -2.67 21.36 0.58
C GLU A 333 -4.21 21.11 0.57
N ALA A 334 -4.86 21.03 -0.59
CA ALA A 334 -6.30 20.78 -0.76
C ALA A 334 -7.18 21.63 0.19
N PRO A 335 -7.10 22.97 0.11
CA PRO A 335 -7.80 23.87 1.03
C PRO A 335 -9.32 23.81 0.89
N GLU A 336 -9.86 23.24 -0.19
CA GLU A 336 -11.27 22.95 -0.41
C GLU A 336 -11.81 21.76 0.38
N SER A 337 -10.94 21.00 1.02
CA SER A 337 -11.34 19.83 1.82
C SER A 337 -11.86 20.22 3.20
N ALA A 338 -13.08 19.82 3.52
CA ALA A 338 -13.66 19.99 4.85
C ALA A 338 -13.15 18.96 5.88
N VAL A 339 -12.54 17.85 5.40
CA VAL A 339 -12.16 16.70 6.25
C VAL A 339 -10.73 16.29 5.93
N ALA A 340 -9.90 16.12 6.94
CA ALA A 340 -8.52 15.66 6.79
C ALA A 340 -8.46 14.14 6.51
N VAL A 341 -7.37 13.69 5.89
CA VAL A 341 -7.10 12.24 5.73
C VAL A 341 -7.00 11.58 7.09
N GLY A 342 -7.61 10.42 7.24
CA GLY A 342 -7.70 9.66 8.50
C GLY A 342 -8.88 10.05 9.39
N ALA A 343 -9.44 11.26 9.23
CA ALA A 343 -10.57 11.71 10.04
C ALA A 343 -11.90 11.05 9.62
N VAL A 344 -12.78 10.86 10.60
CA VAL A 344 -14.14 10.34 10.40
C VAL A 344 -15.10 11.52 10.30
N ASP A 345 -15.95 11.49 9.28
CA ASP A 345 -17.03 12.47 9.08
C ASP A 345 -18.40 11.79 9.05
N SER A 346 -19.43 12.56 9.34
CA SER A 346 -20.82 12.10 9.48
C SER A 346 -21.69 12.65 8.37
N TYR A 347 -22.24 11.77 7.54
CA TYR A 347 -23.08 12.13 6.42
C TYR A 347 -24.55 11.81 6.76
N PRO A 348 -25.42 12.83 6.89
CA PRO A 348 -26.81 12.63 7.22
C PRO A 348 -27.61 12.05 6.05
N PRO A 349 -28.76 11.39 6.32
CA PRO A 349 -29.72 10.98 5.30
C PRO A 349 -30.08 12.17 4.38
N GLY A 350 -30.14 11.92 3.06
CA GLY A 350 -30.37 12.93 2.03
C GLY A 350 -29.13 13.71 1.61
N SER A 351 -27.96 13.44 2.19
CA SER A 351 -26.70 13.92 1.60
C SER A 351 -26.35 13.10 0.37
N MET A 352 -25.67 13.70 -0.60
CA MET A 352 -25.29 13.05 -1.84
C MET A 352 -24.46 11.76 -1.62
N PRO A 353 -23.43 11.73 -0.76
CA PRO A 353 -22.71 10.49 -0.45
C PRO A 353 -23.59 9.42 0.18
N PHE A 354 -24.50 9.81 1.12
CA PHE A 354 -25.44 8.89 1.74
C PHE A 354 -26.37 8.22 0.72
N GLU A 355 -26.97 9.01 -0.16
CA GLU A 355 -27.91 8.50 -1.17
C GLU A 355 -27.21 7.62 -2.21
N SER A 356 -25.99 7.98 -2.63
CA SER A 356 -25.19 7.18 -3.54
C SER A 356 -24.87 5.80 -2.94
N LEU A 357 -24.46 5.77 -1.68
CA LEU A 357 -24.17 4.52 -0.98
C LEU A 357 -25.42 3.69 -0.73
N ARG A 358 -26.53 4.31 -0.32
CA ARG A 358 -27.81 3.64 -0.04
C ARG A 358 -28.41 2.99 -1.29
N THR A 359 -28.30 3.67 -2.44
CA THR A 359 -28.86 3.18 -3.71
C THR A 359 -27.89 2.28 -4.46
N GLY A 360 -26.60 2.29 -4.11
CA GLY A 360 -25.54 1.64 -4.85
C GLY A 360 -25.33 2.23 -6.25
N ARG A 361 -25.82 3.45 -6.50
CA ARG A 361 -25.76 4.11 -7.80
C ARG A 361 -24.93 5.38 -7.72
N PRO A 362 -24.12 5.68 -8.75
CA PRO A 362 -23.48 6.98 -8.87
C PRO A 362 -24.50 8.10 -8.91
N ALA A 363 -24.17 9.24 -8.29
CA ALA A 363 -24.99 10.43 -8.27
C ALA A 363 -24.19 11.62 -8.83
N LEU A 364 -24.84 12.41 -9.68
CA LEU A 364 -24.31 13.64 -10.28
C LEU A 364 -25.21 14.79 -9.88
N HIS A 365 -24.61 15.86 -9.37
CA HIS A 365 -25.34 17.07 -9.00
C HIS A 365 -24.56 18.33 -9.39
N GLU A 366 -25.31 19.32 -9.81
CA GLU A 366 -24.85 20.71 -9.81
C GLU A 366 -25.15 21.35 -8.45
N VAL A 367 -24.35 22.34 -8.07
CA VAL A 367 -24.52 23.04 -6.77
C VAL A 367 -25.87 23.74 -6.67
N THR A 368 -26.48 24.06 -7.80
CA THR A 368 -27.82 24.65 -7.91
C THR A 368 -28.96 23.67 -7.62
N ASP A 369 -28.69 22.38 -7.60
CA ASP A 369 -29.68 21.34 -7.33
C ASP A 369 -30.29 21.49 -5.93
N PRO A 370 -31.61 21.39 -5.78
CA PRO A 370 -32.29 21.56 -4.48
C PRO A 370 -31.79 20.59 -3.41
N ALA A 371 -31.51 19.33 -3.78
CA ALA A 371 -31.01 18.31 -2.85
C ALA A 371 -29.60 18.66 -2.34
N PHE A 372 -28.72 19.12 -3.22
CA PHE A 372 -27.35 19.53 -2.87
C PHE A 372 -27.39 20.79 -1.98
N THR A 373 -28.19 21.76 -2.35
CA THR A 373 -28.39 23.01 -1.58
C THR A 373 -28.94 22.73 -0.18
N ALA A 374 -29.93 21.83 -0.06
CA ALA A 374 -30.52 21.43 1.23
C ALA A 374 -29.50 20.70 2.12
N TRP A 375 -28.60 19.92 1.54
CA TRP A 375 -27.48 19.31 2.29
C TRP A 375 -26.51 20.36 2.79
N LEU A 376 -26.05 21.28 1.92
CA LEU A 376 -25.13 22.35 2.31
C LEU A 376 -25.71 23.28 3.39
N ALA A 377 -27.01 23.50 3.38
CA ALA A 377 -27.66 24.31 4.43
C ALA A 377 -27.51 23.73 5.85
N ARG A 378 -27.26 22.41 5.95
CA ARG A 378 -27.04 21.70 7.24
C ARG A 378 -25.57 21.71 7.66
N ASP A 379 -24.64 22.09 6.77
CA ASP A 379 -23.19 22.16 7.03
C ASP A 379 -22.65 23.53 6.59
N PRO A 380 -22.71 24.54 7.47
CA PRO A 380 -22.26 25.91 7.14
C PRO A 380 -20.77 25.99 6.76
N ALA A 381 -19.93 25.13 7.34
CA ALA A 381 -18.48 25.10 7.05
C ALA A 381 -18.24 24.63 5.61
N ARG A 382 -18.88 23.54 5.22
CA ARG A 382 -18.81 23.00 3.86
C ARG A 382 -19.44 23.97 2.84
N ALA A 383 -20.56 24.59 3.19
CA ALA A 383 -21.19 25.62 2.35
C ALA A 383 -20.28 26.84 2.13
N ALA A 384 -19.49 27.22 3.15
CA ALA A 384 -18.49 28.28 3.01
C ALA A 384 -17.37 27.91 2.03
N LEU A 385 -16.86 26.66 2.09
CA LEU A 385 -15.84 26.17 1.15
C LEU A 385 -16.37 26.10 -0.28
N VAL A 386 -17.58 25.57 -0.49
CA VAL A 386 -18.22 25.53 -1.81
C VAL A 386 -18.27 26.91 -2.45
N ARG A 387 -18.64 27.93 -1.68
CA ARG A 387 -18.67 29.33 -2.16
C ARG A 387 -17.28 29.93 -2.36
N ALA A 388 -16.36 29.68 -1.43
CA ALA A 388 -15.02 30.26 -1.49
C ALA A 388 -14.21 29.78 -2.68
N PHE A 389 -14.37 28.50 -3.05
CA PHE A 389 -13.66 27.89 -4.16
C PHE A 389 -14.46 27.87 -5.47
N GLY A 390 -15.72 28.32 -5.46
CA GLY A 390 -16.55 28.33 -6.67
C GLY A 390 -16.89 26.92 -7.16
N ILE A 391 -17.07 25.97 -6.24
CA ILE A 391 -17.48 24.61 -6.60
C ILE A 391 -18.87 24.68 -7.26
N HIS A 392 -18.98 24.11 -8.47
CA HIS A 392 -20.23 24.20 -9.25
C HIS A 392 -20.81 22.83 -9.63
N SER A 393 -19.99 21.77 -9.65
CA SER A 393 -20.44 20.43 -10.02
C SER A 393 -19.75 19.35 -9.17
N ALA A 394 -20.50 18.32 -8.78
CA ALA A 394 -20.01 17.23 -7.95
C ALA A 394 -20.60 15.87 -8.35
N MET A 395 -19.81 14.81 -8.21
CA MET A 395 -20.24 13.43 -8.37
C MET A 395 -19.92 12.64 -7.10
N ALA A 396 -20.82 11.73 -6.69
CA ALA A 396 -20.59 10.73 -5.68
C ALA A 396 -20.72 9.34 -6.31
N VAL A 397 -19.66 8.56 -6.25
CA VAL A 397 -19.58 7.24 -6.90
C VAL A 397 -19.31 6.18 -5.83
N PRO A 398 -20.22 5.18 -5.64
CA PRO A 398 -20.06 4.17 -4.62
C PRO A 398 -18.89 3.24 -4.98
N LEU A 399 -18.10 2.89 -3.97
CA LEU A 399 -17.08 1.87 -4.05
C LEU A 399 -17.69 0.55 -3.60
N ALA A 400 -18.05 -0.30 -4.55
CA ALA A 400 -18.67 -1.60 -4.25
C ALA A 400 -17.92 -2.74 -4.95
N ALA A 401 -17.66 -3.81 -4.20
CA ALA A 401 -17.04 -5.01 -4.70
C ALA A 401 -17.77 -6.25 -4.17
N ARG A 402 -17.99 -7.23 -5.02
CA ARG A 402 -18.62 -8.52 -4.66
C ARG A 402 -19.92 -8.38 -3.88
N GLY A 403 -20.75 -7.39 -4.23
CA GLY A 403 -22.01 -7.12 -3.53
C GLY A 403 -21.89 -6.38 -2.20
N THR A 404 -20.67 -6.00 -1.79
CA THR A 404 -20.41 -5.25 -0.55
C THR A 404 -20.07 -3.81 -0.90
N THR A 405 -20.73 -2.85 -0.25
CA THR A 405 -20.39 -1.44 -0.34
C THR A 405 -19.25 -1.13 0.64
N LEU A 406 -18.16 -0.57 0.14
CA LEU A 406 -16.96 -0.26 0.90
C LEU A 406 -16.87 1.23 1.29
N GLY A 407 -17.42 2.11 0.46
CA GLY A 407 -17.33 3.54 0.64
C GLY A 407 -17.76 4.31 -0.60
N VAL A 408 -17.33 5.56 -0.71
CA VAL A 408 -17.67 6.47 -1.80
C VAL A 408 -16.44 7.24 -2.25
N ALA A 409 -16.30 7.41 -3.57
CA ALA A 409 -15.40 8.39 -4.16
C ALA A 409 -16.20 9.65 -4.53
N PHE A 410 -15.74 10.80 -4.08
CA PHE A 410 -16.39 12.09 -4.28
C PHE A 410 -15.53 12.97 -5.17
N PHE A 411 -16.07 13.40 -6.31
CA PHE A 411 -15.39 14.18 -7.33
C PHE A 411 -15.99 15.58 -7.39
N VAL A 412 -15.16 16.60 -7.56
CA VAL A 412 -15.57 18.00 -7.56
C VAL A 412 -14.88 18.77 -8.69
N ARG A 413 -15.63 19.65 -9.36
CA ARG A 413 -15.09 20.65 -10.30
C ARG A 413 -15.30 22.06 -9.75
N HIS A 414 -14.24 22.87 -9.85
CA HIS A 414 -14.23 24.27 -9.44
C HIS A 414 -13.35 25.16 -10.33
N ARG A 415 -12.32 24.61 -10.97
CA ARG A 415 -11.46 25.29 -11.97
C ARG A 415 -11.88 24.96 -13.38
N ASN A 416 -12.18 23.71 -13.65
CA ASN A 416 -12.79 23.32 -14.90
C ASN A 416 -14.19 23.97 -14.98
N GLN A 417 -14.43 24.81 -16.02
CA GLN A 417 -15.68 25.56 -16.13
C GLN A 417 -16.88 24.70 -16.54
N GLU A 418 -16.64 23.52 -17.11
CA GLU A 418 -17.68 22.60 -17.52
C GLU A 418 -18.17 21.75 -16.35
N ALA A 419 -19.48 21.67 -16.18
CA ALA A 419 -20.10 20.73 -15.25
C ALA A 419 -19.82 19.28 -15.68
N PHE A 420 -19.80 18.35 -14.74
CA PHE A 420 -19.72 16.94 -15.07
C PHE A 420 -20.87 16.50 -15.96
N GLN A 421 -20.54 15.64 -16.93
CA GLN A 421 -21.50 15.06 -17.86
C GLN A 421 -21.75 13.58 -17.49
N HIS A 422 -22.79 13.00 -18.12
CA HIS A 422 -23.12 11.60 -17.90
C HIS A 422 -21.95 10.64 -18.21
N ASP A 423 -21.18 10.96 -19.23
CA ASP A 423 -20.00 10.21 -19.64
C ASP A 423 -18.88 10.25 -18.59
N ASP A 424 -18.71 11.40 -17.91
CA ASP A 424 -17.76 11.51 -16.77
C ASP A 424 -18.20 10.62 -15.62
N LEU A 425 -19.53 10.53 -15.38
CA LEU A 425 -20.08 9.66 -14.34
C LEU A 425 -19.85 8.17 -14.65
N VAL A 426 -20.00 7.76 -15.90
CA VAL A 426 -19.71 6.38 -16.35
C VAL A 426 -18.22 6.06 -16.14
N LEU A 427 -17.34 6.95 -16.58
CA LEU A 427 -15.89 6.79 -16.41
C LEU A 427 -15.50 6.73 -14.93
N ALA A 428 -16.00 7.64 -14.11
CA ALA A 428 -15.78 7.62 -12.66
C ALA A 428 -16.26 6.32 -12.04
N GLY A 429 -17.38 5.77 -12.51
CA GLY A 429 -17.94 4.49 -12.11
C GLY A 429 -16.99 3.32 -12.39
N GLU A 430 -16.42 3.27 -13.59
CA GLU A 430 -15.45 2.22 -13.96
C GLU A 430 -14.17 2.30 -13.12
N LEU A 431 -13.63 3.50 -12.91
CA LEU A 431 -12.43 3.71 -12.10
C LEU A 431 -12.69 3.35 -10.62
N ALA A 432 -13.84 3.76 -10.09
CA ALA A 432 -14.26 3.45 -8.74
C ALA A 432 -14.50 1.94 -8.52
N ALA A 433 -15.13 1.26 -9.48
CA ALA A 433 -15.33 -0.20 -9.43
C ALA A 433 -13.99 -0.95 -9.39
N ARG A 434 -13.03 -0.52 -10.20
CA ARG A 434 -11.67 -1.09 -10.18
C ARG A 434 -10.98 -0.88 -8.84
N ALA A 435 -11.01 0.36 -8.32
CA ALA A 435 -10.44 0.66 -7.01
C ALA A 435 -11.14 -0.12 -5.90
N ALA A 436 -12.45 -0.28 -5.96
CA ALA A 436 -13.22 -1.05 -4.98
C ALA A 436 -12.78 -2.52 -4.93
N VAL A 437 -12.56 -3.17 -6.08
CA VAL A 437 -12.05 -4.56 -6.11
C VAL A 437 -10.66 -4.64 -5.48
N SER A 438 -9.77 -3.70 -5.80
CA SER A 438 -8.41 -3.67 -5.23
C SER A 438 -8.41 -3.37 -3.74
N ILE A 439 -9.27 -2.46 -3.27
CA ILE A 439 -9.48 -2.15 -1.84
C ILE A 439 -10.03 -3.38 -1.10
N ASP A 440 -11.02 -4.10 -1.67
CA ASP A 440 -11.57 -5.31 -1.06
C ASP A 440 -10.52 -6.41 -0.95
N ASN A 441 -9.69 -6.59 -1.98
CA ASN A 441 -8.59 -7.55 -1.96
C ASN A 441 -7.55 -7.18 -0.88
N ALA A 442 -7.14 -5.92 -0.82
CA ALA A 442 -6.21 -5.43 0.20
C ALA A 442 -6.74 -5.62 1.62
N ARG A 443 -8.03 -5.31 1.85
CA ARG A 443 -8.71 -5.50 3.13
C ARG A 443 -8.78 -6.96 3.54
N ARG A 444 -9.17 -7.85 2.62
CA ARG A 444 -9.22 -9.30 2.88
C ARG A 444 -7.86 -9.84 3.24
N TYR A 445 -6.85 -9.48 2.46
CA TYR A 445 -5.47 -9.88 2.73
C TYR A 445 -5.00 -9.42 4.11
N THR A 446 -5.21 -8.14 4.46
CA THR A 446 -4.84 -7.60 5.77
C THR A 446 -5.53 -8.35 6.91
N ARG A 447 -6.79 -8.70 6.72
CA ARG A 447 -7.59 -9.41 7.71
C ARG A 447 -7.19 -10.88 7.86
N GLU A 448 -7.04 -11.60 6.75
CA GLU A 448 -6.57 -12.99 6.76
C GLU A 448 -5.23 -13.08 7.47
N ARG A 449 -4.34 -12.14 7.17
CA ARG A 449 -3.05 -12.02 7.83
C ARG A 449 -3.17 -11.73 9.33
N ALA A 450 -4.01 -10.77 9.74
CA ALA A 450 -4.22 -10.47 11.15
C ALA A 450 -4.78 -11.68 11.92
N THR A 451 -5.70 -12.42 11.31
CA THR A 451 -6.24 -13.66 11.86
C THR A 451 -5.14 -14.72 12.02
N ALA A 452 -4.33 -14.91 10.98
CA ALA A 452 -3.25 -15.87 10.98
C ALA A 452 -2.17 -15.53 12.02
N VAL A 453 -1.76 -14.26 12.14
CA VAL A 453 -0.83 -13.78 13.17
C VAL A 453 -1.41 -13.97 14.59
N THR A 454 -2.71 -13.75 14.76
CA THR A 454 -3.37 -13.97 16.06
C THR A 454 -3.37 -15.44 16.44
N LEU A 455 -3.66 -16.33 15.47
CA LEU A 455 -3.61 -17.77 15.65
C LEU A 455 -2.19 -18.23 16.03
N GLN A 456 -1.18 -17.81 15.28
CA GLN A 456 0.22 -18.13 15.57
C GLN A 456 0.63 -17.69 16.98
N ARG A 457 0.31 -16.44 17.35
CA ARG A 457 0.57 -15.95 18.71
C ARG A 457 -0.10 -16.80 19.79
N SER A 458 -1.27 -17.37 19.52
CA SER A 458 -1.95 -18.26 20.47
C SER A 458 -1.24 -19.63 20.60
N LEU A 459 -0.53 -20.04 19.57
CA LEU A 459 0.24 -21.28 19.58
C LEU A 459 1.60 -21.16 20.27
N LEU A 460 2.15 -19.95 20.41
CA LEU A 460 3.40 -19.69 21.14
C LEU A 460 3.15 -19.55 22.65
N PRO A 461 4.16 -19.80 23.51
CA PRO A 461 4.01 -19.65 24.96
C PRO A 461 3.72 -18.19 25.31
N GLN A 462 2.55 -17.93 25.88
CA GLN A 462 2.15 -16.60 26.35
C GLN A 462 2.92 -16.18 27.62
N ARG A 463 3.34 -17.15 28.42
CA ARG A 463 4.15 -16.96 29.61
C ARG A 463 5.07 -18.16 29.75
N LEU A 464 6.36 -17.89 29.92
CA LEU A 464 7.30 -18.92 30.26
C LEU A 464 7.16 -19.26 31.77
N PRO A 465 7.11 -20.55 32.13
CA PRO A 465 7.06 -20.94 33.55
C PRO A 465 8.31 -20.46 34.25
N ARG A 466 8.18 -19.93 35.46
CA ARG A 466 9.33 -19.61 36.28
C ARG A 466 10.00 -20.92 36.69
N GLN A 467 11.30 -21.02 36.46
CA GLN A 467 12.12 -22.19 36.70
C GLN A 467 13.23 -21.85 37.71
N ALA A 468 13.50 -22.76 38.62
CA ALA A 468 14.65 -22.58 39.50
C ALA A 468 15.98 -22.89 38.79
N ALA A 469 15.95 -23.85 37.84
CA ALA A 469 17.12 -24.26 37.07
C ALA A 469 17.66 -23.16 36.16
N VAL A 470 16.82 -22.31 35.65
CA VAL A 470 17.21 -21.28 34.67
C VAL A 470 16.38 -19.99 34.83
N GLU A 471 16.99 -18.85 34.51
CA GLU A 471 16.30 -17.61 34.21
C GLU A 471 16.25 -17.46 32.71
N VAL A 472 15.06 -17.18 32.13
CA VAL A 472 14.87 -17.18 30.69
C VAL A 472 14.33 -15.87 30.16
N ALA A 473 14.79 -15.49 28.96
CA ALA A 473 14.20 -14.47 28.15
C ALA A 473 14.05 -14.97 26.70
N SER A 474 13.02 -14.53 26.03
CA SER A 474 12.78 -14.96 24.65
C SER A 474 12.27 -13.80 23.80
N ARG A 475 12.53 -13.90 22.49
CA ARG A 475 11.97 -13.00 21.48
C ARG A 475 11.49 -13.83 20.30
N TYR A 476 10.38 -13.39 19.76
CA TYR A 476 9.85 -13.90 18.51
C TYR A 476 9.55 -12.73 17.59
N LEU A 477 10.11 -12.73 16.40
CA LEU A 477 9.85 -11.74 15.36
C LEU A 477 9.35 -12.45 14.10
N PRO A 478 8.12 -12.21 13.68
CA PRO A 478 7.64 -12.74 12.42
C PRO A 478 8.34 -12.03 11.26
N ALA A 479 8.55 -12.76 10.17
CA ALA A 479 9.04 -12.22 8.90
C ALA A 479 8.19 -11.03 8.41
N GLY A 480 8.76 -10.20 7.53
CA GLY A 480 8.17 -8.96 7.06
C GLY A 480 6.74 -9.08 6.50
N PRO A 481 6.10 -7.95 6.10
CA PRO A 481 4.66 -7.91 5.77
C PRO A 481 4.21 -8.82 4.63
N HIS A 482 5.12 -9.38 3.85
CA HIS A 482 4.81 -10.24 2.71
C HIS A 482 5.02 -11.74 2.97
N ALA A 483 5.64 -12.13 4.08
CA ALA A 483 6.05 -13.51 4.33
C ALA A 483 5.01 -14.40 5.05
N GLY A 484 3.84 -13.86 5.41
CA GLY A 484 2.78 -14.67 6.03
C GLY A 484 2.97 -14.91 7.53
N VAL A 485 2.54 -16.08 7.99
CA VAL A 485 2.65 -16.57 9.37
C VAL A 485 3.75 -17.63 9.39
N GLY A 486 4.64 -17.60 10.37
CA GLY A 486 5.84 -18.43 10.38
C GLY A 486 5.72 -19.80 11.01
N GLY A 487 6.77 -20.59 10.80
CA GLY A 487 6.96 -21.94 11.31
C GLY A 487 7.79 -22.03 12.57
N ASP A 488 8.46 -20.94 12.96
CA ASP A 488 9.36 -20.91 14.11
C ASP A 488 8.64 -21.04 15.44
N TRP A 489 9.24 -21.78 16.39
CA TRP A 489 8.74 -21.83 17.76
C TRP A 489 9.88 -22.01 18.77
N PHE A 490 9.53 -21.73 20.02
CA PHE A 490 10.36 -22.06 21.18
C PHE A 490 9.47 -22.53 22.33
N ASP A 491 10.06 -23.28 23.26
CA ASP A 491 9.39 -23.67 24.50
C ASP A 491 10.36 -23.86 25.66
N VAL A 492 9.84 -23.76 26.89
CA VAL A 492 10.54 -24.03 28.14
C VAL A 492 9.65 -24.96 28.95
N ILE A 493 10.11 -26.19 29.15
CA ILE A 493 9.29 -27.26 29.69
C ILE A 493 9.91 -27.74 31.01
N PRO A 494 9.17 -27.60 32.16
CA PRO A 494 9.59 -28.21 33.43
C PRO A 494 9.62 -29.72 33.31
N LEU A 495 10.75 -30.32 33.64
CA LEU A 495 10.89 -31.75 33.68
C LEU A 495 10.99 -32.27 35.14
N SER A 496 11.07 -33.57 35.30
CA SER A 496 11.27 -34.19 36.60
C SER A 496 12.62 -33.79 37.21
N GLY A 497 12.75 -33.81 38.54
CA GLY A 497 14.03 -33.64 39.25
C GLY A 497 14.61 -32.23 39.13
N ALA A 498 13.78 -31.19 39.08
CA ALA A 498 14.16 -29.78 38.85
C ALA A 498 14.85 -29.51 37.51
N ARG A 499 14.86 -30.46 36.58
CA ARG A 499 15.41 -30.28 35.24
C ARG A 499 14.48 -29.46 34.39
N VAL A 500 15.02 -28.84 33.35
CA VAL A 500 14.29 -28.05 32.38
C VAL A 500 14.70 -28.42 30.97
N ALA A 501 13.71 -28.58 30.10
CA ALA A 501 13.96 -28.65 28.68
C ALA A 501 13.78 -27.26 28.03
N LEU A 502 14.72 -26.91 27.15
CA LEU A 502 14.72 -25.75 26.30
C LEU A 502 14.59 -26.23 24.86
N VAL A 503 13.68 -25.69 24.13
CA VAL A 503 13.37 -26.14 22.77
C VAL A 503 13.29 -24.94 21.82
N VAL A 504 13.89 -25.06 20.65
CA VAL A 504 13.72 -24.16 19.53
C VAL A 504 13.58 -24.99 18.27
N GLY A 505 12.73 -24.63 17.39
CA GLY A 505 12.53 -25.31 16.12
C GLY A 505 11.94 -24.39 15.04
N ASP A 506 12.01 -24.90 13.81
CA ASP A 506 11.48 -24.21 12.63
C ASP A 506 10.86 -25.24 11.68
N VAL A 507 9.65 -24.95 11.18
CA VAL A 507 8.95 -25.74 10.16
C VAL A 507 9.22 -25.13 8.80
N VAL A 508 9.72 -25.93 7.87
CA VAL A 508 10.02 -25.50 6.51
C VAL A 508 8.76 -24.90 5.84
N GLY A 509 8.93 -23.69 5.31
CA GLY A 509 7.85 -22.96 4.64
C GLY A 509 7.17 -21.93 5.54
N HIS A 510 6.16 -21.28 5.00
CA HIS A 510 5.43 -20.20 5.69
C HIS A 510 3.93 -20.32 5.47
N GLY A 511 3.16 -19.64 6.27
CA GLY A 511 1.70 -19.58 6.16
C GLY A 511 0.99 -20.47 7.18
N LEU A 512 -0.31 -20.65 6.96
CA LEU A 512 -1.20 -21.31 7.91
C LEU A 512 -0.83 -22.78 8.17
N VAL A 513 -0.39 -23.48 7.12
CA VAL A 513 0.02 -24.91 7.20
C VAL A 513 1.25 -25.07 8.08
N ALA A 514 2.31 -24.27 7.84
CA ALA A 514 3.52 -24.30 8.67
C ALA A 514 3.21 -24.01 10.14
N SER A 515 2.36 -23.00 10.43
CA SER A 515 1.94 -22.71 11.81
C SER A 515 1.09 -23.80 12.45
N ALA A 516 0.24 -24.49 11.70
CA ALA A 516 -0.54 -25.62 12.20
C ALA A 516 0.38 -26.80 12.56
N THR A 517 1.35 -27.09 11.69
CA THR A 517 2.37 -28.12 11.93
C THR A 517 3.25 -27.77 13.12
N MET A 518 3.70 -26.51 13.24
CA MET A 518 4.43 -26.00 14.41
C MET A 518 3.64 -26.26 15.71
N GLY A 519 2.33 -25.96 15.73
CA GLY A 519 1.48 -26.21 16.90
C GLY A 519 1.38 -27.69 17.26
N ARG A 520 1.31 -28.60 16.26
CA ARG A 520 1.32 -30.06 16.46
C ARG A 520 2.67 -30.52 17.02
N LEU A 521 3.78 -30.09 16.44
CA LEU A 521 5.13 -30.45 16.89
C LEU A 521 5.40 -29.97 18.31
N ARG A 522 5.09 -28.72 18.62
CA ARG A 522 5.22 -28.18 19.96
C ARG A 522 4.43 -28.98 21.00
N THR A 523 3.18 -29.35 20.66
CA THR A 523 2.37 -30.19 21.57
C THR A 523 2.98 -31.57 21.73
N ALA A 524 3.47 -32.17 20.65
CA ALA A 524 4.15 -33.46 20.70
C ALA A 524 5.43 -33.42 21.57
N VAL A 525 6.28 -32.40 21.39
CA VAL A 525 7.46 -32.20 22.22
C VAL A 525 7.10 -32.14 23.70
N ARG A 526 6.08 -31.39 24.09
CA ARG A 526 5.60 -31.31 25.47
C ARG A 526 5.13 -32.67 26.01
N THR A 527 4.36 -33.39 25.21
CA THR A 527 3.85 -34.70 25.58
C THR A 527 4.99 -35.74 25.78
N LEU A 528 5.97 -35.71 24.85
CA LEU A 528 7.12 -36.60 24.94
C LEU A 528 8.08 -36.21 26.09
N ALA A 529 8.23 -34.91 26.34
CA ALA A 529 8.98 -34.38 27.46
C ALA A 529 8.36 -34.77 28.82
N ASP A 530 7.03 -34.81 28.92
CA ASP A 530 6.31 -35.27 30.13
C ASP A 530 6.55 -36.79 30.41
N ILE A 531 6.87 -37.56 29.37
CA ILE A 531 7.26 -39.00 29.54
C ILE A 531 8.72 -39.10 29.92
N ASP A 532 9.47 -38.02 29.85
CA ASP A 532 10.87 -37.90 30.26
C ASP A 532 11.85 -38.78 29.45
N LEU A 533 11.62 -38.79 28.11
CA LEU A 533 12.50 -39.52 27.18
C LEU A 533 13.90 -38.89 27.08
N PRO A 534 14.95 -39.70 26.78
CA PRO A 534 16.24 -39.17 26.35
C PRO A 534 16.12 -38.22 25.16
N CYS A 535 17.06 -37.29 25.01
CA CYS A 535 17.01 -36.25 24.00
C CYS A 535 16.93 -36.76 22.55
N ASP A 536 17.72 -37.80 22.26
CA ASP A 536 17.80 -38.50 20.98
C ASP A 536 16.53 -39.32 20.67
N GLU A 537 15.99 -40.03 21.67
CA GLU A 537 14.73 -40.76 21.52
C GLU A 537 13.53 -39.82 21.27
N LEU A 538 13.51 -38.69 21.97
CA LEU A 538 12.47 -37.69 21.75
C LEU A 538 12.46 -37.18 20.31
N LEU A 539 13.62 -36.81 19.74
CA LEU A 539 13.71 -36.39 18.34
C LEU A 539 13.35 -37.52 17.36
N THR A 540 13.70 -38.76 17.66
CA THR A 540 13.32 -39.91 16.84
C THR A 540 11.80 -40.10 16.81
N HIS A 541 11.11 -39.95 17.94
CA HIS A 541 9.62 -39.96 17.94
C HIS A 541 9.00 -38.79 17.23
N LEU A 542 9.64 -37.61 17.25
CA LEU A 542 9.18 -36.46 16.47
C LEU A 542 9.35 -36.66 14.96
N ASP A 543 10.46 -37.27 14.54
CA ASP A 543 10.70 -37.63 13.13
C ASP A 543 9.62 -38.58 12.62
N ASP A 544 9.30 -39.63 13.37
CA ASP A 544 8.21 -40.55 13.06
C ASP A 544 6.85 -39.85 12.95
N LEU A 545 6.62 -38.83 13.77
CA LEU A 545 5.39 -38.02 13.70
C LEU A 545 5.34 -37.20 12.41
N VAL A 546 6.43 -36.52 12.08
CA VAL A 546 6.51 -35.69 10.84
C VAL A 546 6.35 -36.57 9.60
N ALA A 547 7.00 -37.75 9.57
CA ALA A 547 6.86 -38.69 8.47
C ALA A 547 5.41 -39.17 8.27
N ARG A 548 4.67 -39.38 9.39
CA ARG A 548 3.23 -39.73 9.32
C ARG A 548 2.39 -38.56 8.81
N LEU A 549 2.68 -37.32 9.21
CA LEU A 549 1.97 -36.15 8.73
C LEU A 549 2.14 -35.99 7.21
N ASN A 550 3.33 -36.23 6.69
CA ASN A 550 3.61 -36.21 5.25
C ASN A 550 2.76 -37.25 4.48
N THR A 551 2.65 -38.48 5.02
CA THR A 551 1.85 -39.55 4.38
C THR A 551 0.33 -39.29 4.43
N GLU A 552 -0.17 -38.61 5.45
CA GLU A 552 -1.58 -38.20 5.56
C GLU A 552 -1.95 -37.13 4.53
N GLU A 553 -1.06 -36.14 4.31
CA GLU A 553 -1.27 -35.08 3.32
C GLU A 553 -1.20 -35.60 1.88
N GLU A 554 -0.33 -36.59 1.59
CA GLU A 554 -0.30 -37.24 0.27
C GLU A 554 -1.60 -37.97 -0.04
N SER A 555 -2.20 -38.66 0.94
CA SER A 555 -3.46 -39.40 0.74
C SER A 555 -4.67 -38.49 0.54
N ASP A 556 -4.67 -37.28 1.13
CA ASP A 556 -5.76 -36.30 0.92
C ASP A 556 -5.65 -35.58 -0.43
N THR A 557 -4.44 -35.50 -1.00
CA THR A 557 -4.20 -34.88 -2.31
C THR A 557 -4.56 -35.80 -3.48
N GLU A 558 -4.45 -37.13 -3.36
CA GLU A 558 -4.89 -38.08 -4.39
C GLU A 558 -6.43 -38.03 -4.63
N GLY A 559 -7.21 -37.56 -3.65
CA GLY A 559 -8.66 -37.36 -3.76
C GLY A 559 -9.10 -36.07 -4.46
N ARG A 560 -8.21 -35.09 -4.65
CA ARG A 560 -8.47 -33.82 -5.33
C ARG A 560 -7.89 -33.82 -6.72
N ARG A 561 -8.77 -33.76 -7.73
CA ARG A 561 -8.49 -33.76 -9.17
C ARG A 561 -7.29 -32.86 -9.55
N ALA A 562 -6.39 -33.45 -10.34
CA ALA A 562 -5.30 -32.78 -11.06
C ALA A 562 -5.75 -31.44 -11.69
N GLY A 563 -5.23 -30.33 -11.20
CA GLY A 563 -5.58 -29.00 -11.75
C GLY A 563 -4.70 -27.84 -11.29
N SER A 564 -3.73 -28.02 -10.43
CA SER A 564 -2.74 -26.96 -10.15
C SER A 564 -1.41 -27.62 -9.75
N PRO A 565 -0.28 -27.21 -10.33
CA PRO A 565 1.03 -27.61 -9.88
C PRO A 565 1.42 -26.73 -8.70
N GLU A 566 0.72 -26.82 -7.57
CA GLU A 566 1.22 -26.35 -6.30
C GLU A 566 1.91 -27.52 -5.65
N THR A 567 3.20 -27.40 -5.59
CA THR A 567 4.20 -28.25 -5.00
C THR A 567 3.69 -28.97 -3.75
N SER A 568 3.65 -30.31 -3.79
CA SER A 568 3.71 -31.16 -2.61
C SER A 568 5.04 -30.81 -1.90
N SER A 569 5.00 -29.88 -0.95
CA SER A 569 6.14 -29.64 -0.09
C SER A 569 6.08 -30.68 1.00
N ASP A 570 7.03 -31.64 0.96
CA ASP A 570 7.30 -32.49 2.09
C ASP A 570 7.46 -31.60 3.33
N VAL A 571 6.64 -31.83 4.35
CA VAL A 571 6.72 -31.09 5.60
C VAL A 571 8.02 -31.50 6.29
N GLY A 572 9.02 -30.62 6.25
CA GLY A 572 10.25 -30.76 7.00
C GLY A 572 10.26 -29.82 8.20
N ALA A 573 10.95 -30.18 9.26
CA ALA A 573 11.18 -29.28 10.39
C ALA A 573 12.56 -29.44 10.96
N THR A 574 13.14 -28.37 11.50
CA THR A 574 14.35 -28.41 12.29
C THR A 574 14.01 -28.28 13.77
N CYS A 575 14.72 -28.94 14.63
CA CYS A 575 14.49 -28.90 16.07
C CYS A 575 15.78 -29.07 16.88
N LEU A 576 15.98 -28.21 17.85
CA LEU A 576 17.00 -28.33 18.87
C LEU A 576 16.29 -28.56 20.21
N TYR A 577 16.60 -29.67 20.87
CA TYR A 577 16.09 -30.04 22.18
C TYR A 577 17.24 -30.13 23.16
N ALA A 578 17.21 -29.36 24.25
CA ALA A 578 18.24 -29.31 25.28
C ALA A 578 17.63 -29.51 26.65
N VAL A 579 18.22 -30.44 27.47
CA VAL A 579 17.78 -30.70 28.84
C VAL A 579 18.89 -30.32 29.80
N TYR A 580 18.65 -29.31 30.64
CA TYR A 580 19.58 -28.89 31.68
C TYR A 580 19.19 -29.46 33.05
N ASP A 581 20.14 -30.08 33.71
CA ASP A 581 20.02 -30.56 35.09
C ASP A 581 20.81 -29.63 36.04
N PRO A 582 20.12 -28.88 36.93
CA PRO A 582 20.78 -27.95 37.83
C PRO A 582 21.57 -28.63 38.98
N VAL A 583 21.35 -29.94 39.21
CA VAL A 583 22.06 -30.70 40.24
C VAL A 583 23.44 -31.14 39.74
N THR A 584 23.49 -31.69 38.54
CA THR A 584 24.74 -32.15 37.91
C THR A 584 25.42 -31.05 37.09
N ARG A 585 24.68 -30.00 36.74
CA ARG A 585 25.08 -28.94 35.82
C ARG A 585 25.39 -29.50 34.42
N CYS A 586 24.85 -30.64 34.10
CA CYS A 586 24.97 -31.25 32.78
C CYS A 586 23.81 -30.77 31.89
N CYS A 587 24.11 -30.41 30.65
CA CYS A 587 23.12 -30.13 29.61
C CYS A 587 23.27 -31.16 28.50
N CYS A 588 22.21 -31.90 28.25
CA CYS A 588 22.12 -32.85 27.15
C CYS A 588 21.45 -32.16 25.95
N PHE A 589 22.06 -32.22 24.79
CA PHE A 589 21.58 -31.60 23.55
C PHE A 589 21.34 -32.65 22.48
N ALA A 590 20.29 -32.53 21.71
CA ALA A 590 20.09 -33.24 20.46
C ALA A 590 19.50 -32.29 19.43
N ALA A 591 19.96 -32.39 18.20
CA ALA A 591 19.53 -31.54 17.10
C ALA A 591 19.08 -32.35 15.89
N ALA A 592 18.04 -31.92 15.23
CA ALA A 592 17.56 -32.41 13.95
C ALA A 592 17.64 -31.24 12.91
N GLY A 593 18.76 -31.17 12.16
CA GLY A 593 18.99 -30.17 11.13
C GLY A 593 19.01 -28.72 11.63
N HIS A 594 19.17 -28.48 12.95
CA HIS A 594 19.04 -27.15 13.57
C HIS A 594 20.42 -26.55 13.86
N PRO A 595 20.57 -25.20 13.85
CA PRO A 595 21.81 -24.52 14.18
C PRO A 595 22.31 -24.88 15.58
N GLU A 596 23.65 -24.93 15.74
CA GLU A 596 24.30 -25.21 17.02
C GLU A 596 23.99 -24.09 18.04
N PRO A 597 23.67 -24.44 19.31
CA PRO A 597 23.44 -23.46 20.35
C PRO A 597 24.75 -22.82 20.82
N ALA A 598 24.68 -21.55 21.21
CA ALA A 598 25.82 -20.86 21.79
C ALA A 598 25.78 -20.94 23.33
N VAL A 599 26.93 -21.17 23.94
CA VAL A 599 27.17 -21.14 25.39
C VAL A 599 28.09 -20.00 25.72
N VAL A 600 27.64 -19.07 26.57
CA VAL A 600 28.48 -18.02 27.11
C VAL A 600 28.87 -18.39 28.54
N SER A 601 30.15 -18.66 28.75
CA SER A 601 30.68 -18.95 30.08
C SER A 601 30.71 -17.72 30.99
N PRO A 602 30.75 -17.84 32.30
CA PRO A 602 30.79 -16.71 33.22
C PRO A 602 31.97 -15.75 33.03
N ASP A 603 33.06 -16.22 32.39
CA ASP A 603 34.24 -15.43 32.02
C ASP A 603 34.06 -14.62 30.75
N GLY A 604 32.90 -14.76 30.08
CA GLY A 604 32.57 -14.07 28.83
C GLY A 604 32.99 -14.80 27.56
N THR A 605 33.55 -15.99 27.66
CA THR A 605 33.89 -16.81 26.48
C THR A 605 32.61 -17.34 25.85
N VAL A 606 32.50 -17.25 24.51
CA VAL A 606 31.36 -17.77 23.75
C VAL A 606 31.80 -18.93 22.88
N ASP A 607 31.25 -20.09 23.12
CA ASP A 607 31.49 -21.30 22.35
C ASP A 607 30.20 -21.85 21.76
N LEU A 608 30.29 -22.45 20.57
CA LEU A 608 29.20 -23.24 20.02
C LEU A 608 29.31 -24.66 20.52
N VAL A 609 28.19 -25.30 20.84
CA VAL A 609 28.18 -26.71 21.20
C VAL A 609 28.18 -27.51 19.90
N GLY A 610 29.34 -28.14 19.61
CA GLY A 610 29.45 -29.02 18.44
C GLY A 610 28.52 -30.22 18.57
N LEU A 611 27.50 -30.26 17.75
CA LEU A 611 26.50 -31.32 17.70
C LEU A 611 26.72 -32.19 16.48
N PRO A 612 26.46 -33.52 16.59
CA PRO A 612 26.49 -34.41 15.44
C PRO A 612 25.56 -33.91 14.33
N ALA A 613 26.06 -33.88 13.09
CA ALA A 613 25.24 -33.49 11.94
C ALA A 613 24.11 -34.52 11.73
N ALA A 614 22.88 -34.07 11.83
CA ALA A 614 21.69 -34.90 11.66
C ALA A 614 20.71 -34.25 10.67
N PRO A 615 19.91 -35.05 9.91
CA PRO A 615 18.92 -34.51 9.00
C PRO A 615 17.79 -33.78 9.74
N PRO A 616 17.07 -32.87 9.06
CA PRO A 616 15.80 -32.33 9.56
C PRO A 616 14.78 -33.44 9.82
N LEU A 617 13.81 -33.17 10.68
CA LEU A 617 12.68 -34.07 10.93
C LEU A 617 11.85 -34.28 9.65
N GLY A 618 11.38 -35.49 9.45
CA GLY A 618 10.58 -35.91 8.30
C GLY A 618 11.38 -36.43 7.11
N VAL A 619 12.71 -36.31 7.13
CA VAL A 619 13.58 -36.88 6.11
C VAL A 619 13.85 -38.39 6.38
N GLY A 620 13.89 -38.82 7.64
CA GLY A 620 14.02 -40.20 8.09
C GLY A 620 15.39 -40.83 7.87
N GLY A 621 15.56 -42.01 8.41
CA GLY A 621 16.63 -42.98 8.03
C GLY A 621 17.92 -42.92 8.83
N LEU A 622 18.16 -41.94 9.70
CA LEU A 622 19.32 -41.91 10.58
C LEU A 622 18.90 -41.67 12.03
N PRO A 623 19.52 -42.38 13.02
CA PRO A 623 19.27 -42.10 14.42
C PRO A 623 19.86 -40.74 14.80
N TYR A 624 19.18 -40.03 15.69
CA TYR A 624 19.71 -38.82 16.30
C TYR A 624 20.68 -39.20 17.43
N GLU A 625 21.69 -38.37 17.67
CA GLU A 625 22.68 -38.58 18.74
C GLU A 625 22.60 -37.41 19.74
N ALA A 626 22.75 -37.74 21.01
CA ALA A 626 22.79 -36.76 22.08
C ALA A 626 24.24 -36.42 22.47
N THR A 627 24.48 -35.14 22.78
CA THR A 627 25.75 -34.60 23.27
C THR A 627 25.55 -34.05 24.68
N GLU A 628 26.35 -34.48 25.64
CA GLU A 628 26.33 -33.99 27.03
C GLU A 628 27.50 -33.03 27.28
N VAL A 629 27.17 -31.86 27.83
CA VAL A 629 28.16 -30.83 28.19
C VAL A 629 27.93 -30.38 29.63
N VAL A 630 28.96 -30.28 30.43
CA VAL A 630 28.89 -29.68 31.77
C VAL A 630 29.00 -28.17 31.64
N ILE A 631 27.96 -27.47 32.08
CA ILE A 631 27.81 -26.01 31.92
C ILE A 631 27.99 -25.34 33.29
N PRO A 632 28.98 -24.45 33.46
CA PRO A 632 29.15 -23.70 34.70
C PRO A 632 27.90 -22.90 35.09
N GLU A 633 27.68 -22.75 36.41
CA GLU A 633 26.61 -21.89 36.91
C GLU A 633 26.79 -20.45 36.45
N GLY A 634 25.67 -19.80 36.06
CA GLY A 634 25.67 -18.42 35.53
C GLY A 634 25.99 -18.32 34.06
N SER A 635 26.28 -19.41 33.37
CA SER A 635 26.44 -19.44 31.90
C SER A 635 25.12 -19.09 31.20
N LEU A 636 25.21 -18.50 29.98
CA LEU A 636 24.07 -18.28 29.13
C LEU A 636 24.01 -19.34 28.03
N LEU A 637 22.84 -19.91 27.85
CA LEU A 637 22.51 -20.79 26.73
C LEU A 637 21.67 -19.96 25.74
N ALA A 638 22.14 -19.79 24.52
CA ALA A 638 21.37 -19.12 23.44
C ALA A 638 20.99 -20.16 22.38
N LEU A 639 19.69 -20.41 22.27
CA LEU A 639 19.08 -21.24 21.25
C LEU A 639 18.35 -20.30 20.28
N TYR A 640 18.47 -20.53 18.98
CA TYR A 640 17.96 -19.61 17.98
C TYR A 640 17.68 -20.32 16.67
N THR A 641 16.70 -19.80 15.90
CA THR A 641 16.43 -20.29 14.54
C THR A 641 17.36 -19.63 13.51
N ASN A 642 17.49 -20.26 12.35
CA ASN A 642 18.39 -19.83 11.29
C ASN A 642 18.12 -18.38 10.83
N GLY A 643 16.85 -17.91 10.84
CA GLY A 643 16.49 -16.52 10.48
C GLY A 643 17.21 -15.45 11.31
N LEU A 644 17.77 -15.78 12.49
CA LEU A 644 18.58 -14.85 13.28
C LEU A 644 19.96 -14.62 12.65
N VAL A 645 20.58 -15.65 12.13
CA VAL A 645 21.98 -15.67 11.67
C VAL A 645 22.11 -15.67 10.16
N GLU A 646 21.12 -16.16 9.44
CA GLU A 646 21.08 -16.28 7.98
C GLU A 646 20.15 -15.23 7.37
N THR A 647 20.67 -14.46 6.42
CA THR A 647 19.88 -13.47 5.68
C THR A 647 20.29 -13.49 4.22
N PRO A 648 19.47 -13.00 3.26
CA PRO A 648 19.82 -12.99 1.84
C PRO A 648 21.18 -12.35 1.52
N ASP A 649 21.64 -11.43 2.36
CA ASP A 649 22.90 -10.68 2.18
C ASP A 649 24.03 -11.16 3.10
N ARG A 650 23.83 -12.24 3.86
CA ARG A 650 24.78 -12.71 4.89
C ARG A 650 24.74 -14.22 5.05
N ASP A 651 25.88 -14.86 4.90
CA ASP A 651 26.05 -16.28 5.12
C ASP A 651 26.00 -16.67 6.62
N LEU A 652 25.78 -17.94 6.89
CA LEU A 652 25.65 -18.51 8.23
C LEU A 652 26.90 -18.21 9.10
N ASP A 653 28.11 -18.38 8.55
CA ASP A 653 29.35 -18.19 9.30
C ASP A 653 29.53 -16.76 9.79
N THR A 654 29.24 -15.79 8.91
CA THR A 654 29.25 -14.36 9.27
C THR A 654 28.17 -14.03 10.30
N GLY A 655 26.99 -14.62 10.18
CA GLY A 655 25.88 -14.44 11.13
C GLY A 655 26.20 -14.98 12.51
N VAL A 656 26.73 -16.16 12.58
CA VAL A 656 27.19 -16.80 13.84
C VAL A 656 28.33 -16.01 14.50
N HIS A 657 29.27 -15.49 13.69
CA HIS A 657 30.32 -14.63 14.24
C HIS A 657 29.76 -13.38 14.93
N ARG A 658 28.82 -12.68 14.28
CA ARG A 658 28.13 -11.54 14.89
C ARG A 658 27.32 -11.90 16.12
N LEU A 659 26.67 -13.06 16.12
CA LEU A 659 25.93 -13.53 17.29
C LEU A 659 26.88 -13.71 18.48
N ARG A 660 28.06 -14.32 18.27
CA ARG A 660 29.08 -14.48 19.31
C ARG A 660 29.54 -13.13 19.87
N GLU A 661 29.76 -12.13 19.01
CA GLU A 661 30.09 -10.77 19.42
C GLU A 661 28.96 -10.10 20.22
N ALA A 662 27.71 -10.22 19.77
CA ALA A 662 26.57 -9.63 20.43
C ALA A 662 26.31 -10.24 21.81
N LEU A 663 26.50 -11.55 21.97
CA LEU A 663 26.32 -12.24 23.23
C LEU A 663 27.38 -11.87 24.31
N THR A 664 28.55 -11.35 23.93
CA THR A 664 29.56 -10.84 24.88
C THR A 664 29.23 -9.46 25.43
N ARG A 665 28.21 -8.74 24.87
CA ARG A 665 27.87 -7.41 25.31
C ARG A 665 27.27 -7.40 26.70
N PRO A 666 27.73 -6.51 27.59
CA PRO A 666 27.11 -6.38 28.90
C PRO A 666 25.69 -5.88 28.80
N ALA A 667 24.75 -6.56 29.44
CA ALA A 667 23.34 -6.20 29.46
C ALA A 667 22.78 -6.14 30.88
N ALA A 668 21.86 -5.25 31.16
CA ALA A 668 21.24 -5.07 32.46
C ALA A 668 20.32 -6.27 32.86
N SER A 669 19.78 -6.96 31.86
CA SER A 669 18.90 -8.13 32.02
C SER A 669 19.00 -9.02 30.79
N LEU A 670 18.48 -10.28 30.89
CA LEU A 670 18.37 -11.15 29.72
C LEU A 670 17.48 -10.57 28.62
N ASP A 671 16.42 -9.86 29.00
CA ASP A 671 15.55 -9.14 28.02
C ASP A 671 16.33 -8.08 27.25
N ALA A 672 17.16 -7.29 27.94
CA ALA A 672 18.01 -6.29 27.30
C ALA A 672 19.07 -6.94 26.38
N LEU A 673 19.59 -8.11 26.76
CA LEU A 673 20.51 -8.88 25.91
C LEU A 673 19.84 -9.39 24.64
N CYS A 674 18.63 -9.94 24.74
CA CYS A 674 17.84 -10.34 23.58
C CYS A 674 17.62 -9.17 22.63
N ASP A 675 17.24 -8.00 23.14
CA ASP A 675 17.01 -6.81 22.32
C ASP A 675 18.29 -6.32 21.64
N THR A 676 19.42 -6.40 22.32
CA THR A 676 20.75 -6.08 21.74
C THR A 676 21.11 -7.03 20.61
N VAL A 677 20.97 -8.34 20.81
CA VAL A 677 21.23 -9.37 19.80
C VAL A 677 20.39 -9.13 18.56
N LEU A 678 19.09 -8.90 18.72
CA LEU A 678 18.19 -8.63 17.59
C LEU A 678 18.55 -7.34 16.84
N THR A 679 18.90 -6.28 17.56
CA THR A 679 19.24 -4.99 16.95
C THR A 679 20.54 -5.05 16.15
N GLU A 680 21.52 -5.84 16.61
CA GLU A 680 22.83 -5.96 15.94
C GLU A 680 22.80 -6.94 14.76
N LEU A 681 21.94 -7.97 14.80
CA LEU A 681 21.91 -9.01 13.78
C LEU A 681 20.85 -8.78 12.71
N LEU A 682 19.74 -8.15 13.03
CA LEU A 682 18.60 -8.09 12.13
C LEU A 682 18.41 -6.70 11.48
N PRO A 683 17.99 -6.66 10.22
CA PRO A 683 17.47 -5.43 9.62
C PRO A 683 16.11 -5.06 10.26
N PRO A 684 15.62 -3.83 10.08
CA PRO A 684 14.31 -3.41 10.60
C PRO A 684 13.13 -4.30 10.16
N ARG A 685 13.32 -5.07 9.10
CA ARG A 685 12.36 -6.05 8.58
C ARG A 685 13.11 -7.33 8.25
N PRO A 686 13.05 -8.36 9.10
CA PRO A 686 13.67 -9.62 8.82
C PRO A 686 13.02 -10.31 7.61
N ALA A 687 13.84 -11.04 6.85
CA ALA A 687 13.39 -11.78 5.67
C ALA A 687 12.70 -13.09 6.06
N ASP A 688 13.05 -13.65 7.22
CA ASP A 688 12.53 -14.89 7.77
C ASP A 688 12.04 -14.67 9.20
N ASP A 689 11.31 -15.65 9.74
CA ASP A 689 10.92 -15.66 11.13
C ASP A 689 12.15 -15.84 12.02
N VAL A 690 12.08 -15.31 13.23
CA VAL A 690 13.18 -15.41 14.20
C VAL A 690 12.65 -15.79 15.56
N ALA A 691 13.11 -16.90 16.07
CA ALA A 691 12.96 -17.28 17.47
C ALA A 691 14.31 -17.24 18.17
N LEU A 692 14.38 -16.56 19.31
CA LEU A 692 15.56 -16.49 20.19
C LEU A 692 15.13 -16.80 21.59
N LEU A 693 15.82 -17.77 22.20
CA LEU A 693 15.65 -18.17 23.60
C LEU A 693 17.00 -18.09 24.29
N ILE A 694 17.16 -17.22 25.29
CA ILE A 694 18.35 -17.12 26.12
C ILE A 694 18.01 -17.56 27.53
N ALA A 695 18.76 -18.53 28.05
CA ALA A 695 18.61 -19.06 29.41
C ALA A 695 19.92 -18.88 30.20
N ARG A 696 19.83 -18.28 31.38
CA ARG A 696 20.93 -18.23 32.33
C ARG A 696 20.83 -19.41 33.27
N THR A 697 21.85 -20.25 33.29
CA THR A 697 21.88 -21.45 34.13
C THR A 697 22.06 -21.09 35.62
N ARG A 698 21.35 -21.81 36.47
CA ARG A 698 21.50 -21.79 37.91
C ARG A 698 21.84 -23.19 38.39
N ALA A 699 22.68 -23.30 39.36
CA ALA A 699 22.93 -24.58 40.01
C ALA A 699 22.13 -24.67 41.33
N LEU A 700 21.70 -25.85 41.69
CA LEU A 700 21.17 -26.08 43.02
C LEU A 700 22.33 -26.21 44.01
N ASP A 701 22.27 -25.48 45.14
CA ASP A 701 23.26 -25.54 46.19
C ASP A 701 23.29 -26.96 46.74
N ALA A 702 24.50 -27.45 47.06
CA ALA A 702 24.69 -28.75 47.74
C ALA A 702 23.87 -28.89 49.06
N ARG A 703 23.48 -27.76 49.67
CA ARG A 703 22.56 -27.75 50.82
C ARG A 703 21.11 -28.04 50.48
N GLN A 704 20.72 -27.89 49.20
CA GLN A 704 19.36 -28.15 48.73
C GLN A 704 19.20 -29.60 48.20
N VAL A 705 20.26 -30.36 48.11
CA VAL A 705 20.24 -31.74 47.63
C VAL A 705 20.81 -32.66 48.68
N ALA A 706 20.08 -33.71 49.04
CA ALA A 706 20.55 -34.75 49.93
C ALA A 706 20.41 -36.10 49.24
N THR A 707 21.49 -36.93 49.31
CA THR A 707 21.54 -38.19 48.57
C THR A 707 22.03 -39.31 49.54
N TRP A 708 21.34 -40.42 49.47
CA TRP A 708 21.70 -41.61 50.25
C TRP A 708 21.78 -42.86 49.38
N ALA A 709 22.80 -43.63 49.53
CA ALA A 709 22.82 -44.98 49.04
C ALA A 709 22.02 -45.89 49.96
N VAL A 710 21.03 -46.58 49.42
CA VAL A 710 20.11 -47.42 50.20
C VAL A 710 20.46 -48.85 49.96
N PRO A 711 20.86 -49.61 51.08
CA PRO A 711 21.09 -51.04 50.98
C PRO A 711 19.84 -51.80 50.50
N ALA A 712 20.00 -52.82 49.67
CA ALA A 712 18.93 -53.69 49.23
C ALA A 712 18.44 -54.66 50.33
N ASP A 713 18.12 -54.11 51.48
CA ASP A 713 17.63 -54.79 52.67
C ASP A 713 16.33 -54.06 53.18
N PRO A 714 15.27 -54.79 53.44
CA PRO A 714 14.02 -54.19 53.98
C PRO A 714 14.21 -53.44 55.29
N SER A 715 15.22 -53.80 56.12
CA SER A 715 15.50 -53.03 57.32
C SER A 715 16.07 -51.67 57.14
N ALA A 716 16.62 -51.37 55.93
CA ALA A 716 17.11 -50.04 55.53
C ALA A 716 16.01 -49.00 55.43
N VAL A 717 14.77 -49.38 55.13
CA VAL A 717 13.62 -48.43 54.97
C VAL A 717 13.43 -47.63 56.24
N ALA A 718 13.50 -48.23 57.40
CA ALA A 718 13.31 -47.59 58.73
C ALA A 718 14.43 -46.53 58.99
N GLN A 719 15.71 -46.89 58.68
CA GLN A 719 16.83 -45.97 58.78
C GLN A 719 16.69 -44.79 57.77
N THR A 720 16.38 -45.10 56.51
CA THR A 720 16.19 -44.09 55.46
C THR A 720 15.12 -43.07 55.86
N ARG A 721 14.00 -43.51 56.48
CA ARG A 721 12.99 -42.61 57.00
C ARG A 721 13.52 -41.61 58.02
N LYS A 722 14.33 -42.12 58.99
CA LYS A 722 14.94 -41.25 59.99
C LYS A 722 15.88 -40.23 59.38
N ASP A 723 16.69 -40.68 58.43
CA ASP A 723 17.63 -39.77 57.73
C ASP A 723 16.90 -38.69 56.95
N VAL A 724 15.81 -39.03 56.31
CA VAL A 724 14.91 -38.07 55.57
C VAL A 724 14.30 -37.10 56.57
N VAL A 725 13.71 -37.56 57.66
CA VAL A 725 13.10 -36.67 58.67
C VAL A 725 14.15 -35.70 59.23
N ALA A 726 15.33 -36.19 59.64
CA ALA A 726 16.41 -35.33 60.07
C ALA A 726 16.89 -34.32 59.03
N GLN A 727 16.80 -34.66 57.74
CA GLN A 727 17.13 -33.73 56.64
C GLN A 727 16.06 -32.68 56.46
N LEU A 728 14.78 -33.05 56.49
CA LEU A 728 13.67 -32.12 56.38
C LEU A 728 13.63 -31.12 57.56
N GLU A 729 13.91 -31.59 58.78
CA GLU A 729 14.05 -30.71 59.95
C GLU A 729 15.22 -29.72 59.76
N ARG A 730 16.38 -30.15 59.22
CA ARG A 730 17.49 -29.26 58.86
C ARG A 730 17.12 -28.21 57.80
N TRP A 731 16.22 -28.54 56.90
CA TRP A 731 15.71 -27.63 55.90
C TRP A 731 14.55 -26.74 56.40
N GLY A 732 14.04 -26.99 57.63
CA GLY A 732 12.90 -26.27 58.20
C GLY A 732 11.55 -26.67 57.61
N LEU A 733 11.47 -27.85 56.97
CA LEU A 733 10.30 -28.37 56.28
C LEU A 733 9.49 -29.34 57.15
N SER A 734 9.19 -28.94 58.37
CA SER A 734 8.49 -29.81 59.34
C SER A 734 7.09 -30.23 58.88
N ASP A 735 6.40 -29.37 58.12
CA ASP A 735 5.08 -29.65 57.56
C ASP A 735 5.08 -30.72 56.46
N ALA A 736 6.19 -30.87 55.76
CA ALA A 736 6.36 -31.85 54.69
C ALA A 736 6.72 -33.26 55.21
N VAL A 737 7.16 -33.37 56.48
CA VAL A 737 7.72 -34.62 57.05
C VAL A 737 6.79 -35.80 56.88
N PHE A 738 5.52 -35.67 57.28
CA PHE A 738 4.55 -36.77 57.25
C PHE A 738 4.36 -37.37 55.86
N VAL A 739 4.13 -36.50 54.86
CA VAL A 739 3.88 -36.93 53.48
C VAL A 739 5.17 -37.49 52.87
N THR A 740 6.31 -36.83 53.08
CA THR A 740 7.59 -37.26 52.50
C THR A 740 8.02 -38.58 53.09
N GLU A 741 7.87 -38.78 54.40
CA GLU A 741 8.18 -40.05 55.05
C GLU A 741 7.39 -41.20 54.43
N LEU A 742 6.09 -40.99 54.17
CA LEU A 742 5.25 -42.03 53.54
C LEU A 742 5.67 -42.27 52.08
N VAL A 743 5.87 -41.22 51.29
CA VAL A 743 6.34 -41.32 49.90
C VAL A 743 7.66 -42.08 49.82
N VAL A 744 8.65 -41.69 50.65
CA VAL A 744 9.96 -42.36 50.69
C VAL A 744 9.80 -43.81 51.10
N SER A 745 8.99 -44.13 52.10
CA SER A 745 8.74 -45.50 52.54
C SER A 745 8.24 -46.37 51.41
N GLU A 746 7.27 -45.91 50.68
CA GLU A 746 6.67 -46.61 49.55
C GLU A 746 7.63 -46.77 48.38
N LEU A 747 8.29 -45.68 47.95
CA LEU A 747 9.23 -45.73 46.82
C LEU A 747 10.47 -46.59 47.09
N VAL A 748 11.05 -46.42 48.27
CA VAL A 748 12.23 -47.21 48.67
C VAL A 748 11.86 -48.69 48.87
N THR A 749 10.69 -49.00 49.48
CA THR A 749 10.25 -50.40 49.63
C THR A 749 10.03 -51.05 48.26
N ASN A 750 9.46 -50.31 47.30
CA ASN A 750 9.24 -50.75 45.92
C ASN A 750 10.61 -51.06 45.23
N ALA A 751 11.57 -50.16 45.37
CA ALA A 751 12.92 -50.35 44.82
C ALA A 751 13.58 -51.57 45.40
N ILE A 752 13.57 -51.76 46.75
CA ILE A 752 14.20 -52.94 47.42
C ILE A 752 13.52 -54.25 47.00
N ARG A 753 12.17 -54.22 46.81
CA ARG A 753 11.40 -55.43 46.48
C ARG A 753 11.46 -55.88 45.03
N HIS A 754 11.53 -54.92 44.13
CA HIS A 754 11.23 -55.15 42.74
C HIS A 754 12.29 -54.67 41.76
N ALA A 755 13.38 -54.05 42.24
CA ALA A 755 14.41 -53.47 41.41
C ALA A 755 15.79 -54.14 41.65
N GLU A 756 16.73 -53.80 40.76
CA GLU A 756 18.15 -54.26 40.85
C GLU A 756 19.00 -53.17 41.53
N PRO A 757 19.96 -53.55 42.39
CA PRO A 757 20.89 -52.59 42.95
C PRO A 757 21.82 -51.98 41.90
N PRO A 758 22.37 -50.76 42.13
CA PRO A 758 22.28 -49.98 43.38
C PRO A 758 20.98 -49.20 43.53
N VAL A 759 20.43 -49.08 44.75
CA VAL A 759 19.29 -48.21 45.05
C VAL A 759 19.83 -46.93 45.68
N GLN A 760 19.37 -45.79 45.15
CA GLN A 760 19.74 -44.47 45.65
C GLN A 760 18.47 -43.65 45.91
N LEU A 761 18.39 -42.98 47.05
CA LEU A 761 17.39 -41.96 47.37
C LEU A 761 18.02 -40.58 47.25
N ARG A 762 17.32 -39.68 46.59
CA ARG A 762 17.71 -38.27 46.51
C ARG A 762 16.51 -37.39 46.87
N LEU A 763 16.72 -36.41 47.72
CA LEU A 763 15.77 -35.34 48.00
C LEU A 763 16.33 -34.04 47.45
N ILE A 764 15.47 -33.27 46.80
CA ILE A 764 15.80 -31.96 46.23
C ILE A 764 14.81 -30.95 46.81
N HIS A 765 15.33 -29.91 47.47
CA HIS A 765 14.56 -28.82 48.03
C HIS A 765 14.72 -27.58 47.10
N ASP A 766 13.69 -27.34 46.34
CA ASP A 766 13.56 -26.16 45.47
C ASP A 766 12.25 -25.43 45.79
N THR A 767 11.53 -24.95 44.80
CA THR A 767 10.14 -24.41 44.91
C THR A 767 9.16 -25.49 45.39
N THR A 768 9.50 -26.74 45.14
CA THR A 768 8.82 -27.97 45.59
C THR A 768 9.83 -28.87 46.28
N LEU A 769 9.35 -29.86 47.01
CA LEU A 769 10.18 -30.94 47.52
C LEU A 769 10.08 -32.15 46.58
N ILE A 770 11.20 -32.51 45.97
CA ILE A 770 11.27 -33.63 45.04
C ILE A 770 11.94 -34.81 45.70
N CYS A 771 11.28 -35.96 45.66
CA CYS A 771 11.81 -37.24 46.13
C CYS A 771 12.06 -38.13 44.91
N GLU A 772 13.32 -38.59 44.73
CA GLU A 772 13.72 -39.47 43.65
C GLU A 772 14.30 -40.76 44.24
N VAL A 773 13.87 -41.91 43.75
CA VAL A 773 14.44 -43.21 44.05
C VAL A 773 14.91 -43.87 42.78
N SER A 774 16.21 -44.00 42.62
CA SER A 774 16.84 -44.61 41.44
C SER A 774 17.26 -46.04 41.75
N ASP A 775 17.11 -46.93 40.78
CA ASP A 775 17.53 -48.35 40.87
C ASP A 775 18.07 -48.84 39.49
N GLY A 776 18.76 -49.95 39.47
CA GLY A 776 19.42 -50.55 38.29
C GLY A 776 18.43 -51.30 37.35
N GLY A 777 17.16 -51.37 37.65
CA GLY A 777 16.18 -52.15 36.88
C GLY A 777 15.57 -51.34 35.76
N ASN A 778 15.22 -51.97 34.64
CA ASN A 778 14.60 -51.30 33.47
C ASN A 778 13.10 -51.49 33.37
N THR A 779 12.43 -52.07 34.35
CA THR A 779 10.98 -52.35 34.31
C THR A 779 10.20 -51.16 34.86
N ALA A 780 9.41 -50.51 34.03
CA ALA A 780 8.55 -49.41 34.46
C ALA A 780 7.41 -49.91 35.38
N PRO A 781 7.17 -49.24 36.51
CA PRO A 781 6.05 -49.62 37.37
C PRO A 781 4.71 -49.22 36.73
N HIS A 782 3.75 -50.16 36.79
CA HIS A 782 2.38 -49.88 36.33
C HIS A 782 1.47 -49.66 37.53
N LEU A 783 0.68 -48.56 37.46
CA LEU A 783 -0.47 -48.40 38.39
C LEU A 783 -1.47 -49.53 38.21
N ARG A 784 -1.59 -50.42 39.18
CA ARG A 784 -2.64 -51.44 39.22
C ARG A 784 -3.76 -50.95 40.16
N ARG A 785 -4.99 -51.03 39.72
CA ARG A 785 -6.14 -50.96 40.65
C ARG A 785 -6.09 -52.19 41.54
N ALA A 786 -5.57 -52.00 42.75
CA ALA A 786 -5.61 -53.05 43.76
C ALA A 786 -7.07 -53.41 44.08
N ARG A 787 -7.40 -54.70 44.06
CA ARG A 787 -8.69 -55.20 44.58
C ARG A 787 -8.69 -55.08 46.10
N SER A 788 -9.86 -54.93 46.69
CA SER A 788 -10.08 -54.67 48.13
C SER A 788 -9.35 -55.65 49.08
N TYR A 789 -8.86 -56.74 48.56
CA TYR A 789 -8.19 -57.83 49.33
C TYR A 789 -6.67 -57.95 49.04
N ASP A 790 -6.10 -57.13 48.21
CA ASP A 790 -4.66 -57.17 47.89
C ASP A 790 -3.89 -56.40 48.96
N GLU A 791 -3.04 -57.08 49.78
CA GLU A 791 -2.15 -56.42 50.71
C GLU A 791 -0.97 -55.68 50.03
N GLY A 792 -0.77 -55.83 48.70
CA GLY A 792 0.23 -55.21 47.90
C GLY A 792 -0.37 -54.37 46.73
N GLY A 793 0.32 -53.34 46.28
CA GLY A 793 -0.04 -52.55 45.10
C GLY A 793 -0.78 -51.24 45.38
N ARG A 794 -0.91 -50.79 46.64
CA ARG A 794 -1.48 -49.47 46.98
C ARG A 794 -0.45 -48.36 47.11
N GLY A 795 0.85 -48.70 47.17
CA GLY A 795 1.93 -47.73 47.44
C GLY A 795 2.01 -46.61 46.41
N LEU A 796 2.02 -46.91 45.13
CA LEU A 796 2.06 -45.91 44.06
C LEU A 796 0.76 -45.10 43.95
N LEU A 797 -0.38 -45.70 44.33
CA LEU A 797 -1.64 -44.95 44.38
C LEU A 797 -1.61 -43.91 45.52
N LEU A 798 -1.04 -44.25 46.65
CA LEU A 798 -0.83 -43.33 47.77
C LEU A 798 0.14 -42.22 47.39
N VAL A 799 1.25 -42.51 46.71
CA VAL A 799 2.17 -41.51 46.16
C VAL A 799 1.44 -40.57 45.24
N ALA A 800 0.64 -41.10 44.31
CA ALA A 800 -0.15 -40.27 43.36
C ALA A 800 -1.19 -39.39 44.03
N GLN A 801 -1.75 -39.78 45.21
CA GLN A 801 -2.72 -38.97 45.93
C GLN A 801 -2.11 -37.91 46.85
N LEU A 802 -0.88 -38.13 47.29
CA LEU A 802 -0.17 -37.27 48.23
C LEU A 802 0.79 -36.28 47.60
N THR A 803 1.04 -36.41 46.32
CA THR A 803 1.98 -35.56 45.59
C THR A 803 1.29 -34.83 44.44
N GLU A 804 1.83 -33.68 44.06
CA GLU A 804 1.30 -32.91 42.91
C GLU A 804 1.58 -33.58 41.57
N ARG A 805 2.77 -34.14 41.46
CA ARG A 805 3.25 -34.87 40.30
C ARG A 805 4.10 -36.06 40.72
N TRP A 806 4.06 -37.11 39.96
CA TRP A 806 4.93 -38.24 40.10
C TRP A 806 5.13 -38.91 38.74
N GLY A 807 6.20 -39.69 38.60
CA GLY A 807 6.47 -40.35 37.34
C GLY A 807 7.67 -41.27 37.43
N THR A 808 8.05 -41.77 36.24
CA THR A 808 9.23 -42.62 36.09
C THR A 808 10.10 -42.07 34.99
N ARG A 809 11.40 -42.09 35.17
CA ARG A 809 12.44 -41.73 34.22
C ARG A 809 13.35 -42.93 34.01
N GLN A 810 13.68 -43.23 32.76
CA GLN A 810 14.67 -44.21 32.38
C GLN A 810 15.98 -43.54 32.02
N SER A 811 17.11 -44.19 32.37
CA SER A 811 18.45 -43.80 32.02
C SER A 811 19.29 -45.03 31.68
N ALA A 812 20.47 -44.85 31.10
CA ALA A 812 21.39 -45.92 30.80
C ALA A 812 21.81 -46.72 32.08
N ALA A 813 21.71 -46.09 33.24
CA ALA A 813 22.05 -46.70 34.53
C ALA A 813 20.89 -47.41 35.24
N GLY A 814 19.68 -47.39 34.69
CA GLY A 814 18.46 -47.96 35.28
C GLY A 814 17.27 -46.98 35.24
N LYS A 815 16.37 -47.10 36.21
CA LYS A 815 15.18 -46.18 36.28
C LYS A 815 15.19 -45.34 37.56
N THR A 816 14.53 -44.18 37.49
CA THR A 816 14.23 -43.32 38.62
C THR A 816 12.73 -43.17 38.74
N ILE A 817 12.17 -43.42 39.92
CA ILE A 817 10.80 -43.06 40.27
C ILE A 817 10.90 -41.79 41.11
N TRP A 818 10.13 -40.77 40.70
CA TRP A 818 10.14 -39.45 41.34
C TRP A 818 8.75 -39.01 41.75
N ALA A 819 8.71 -38.18 42.75
CA ALA A 819 7.47 -37.56 43.25
C ALA A 819 7.75 -36.13 43.70
N GLU A 820 6.89 -35.21 43.33
CA GLU A 820 6.96 -33.78 43.71
C GLU A 820 5.85 -33.41 44.68
N GLN A 821 6.24 -32.78 45.76
CA GLN A 821 5.35 -32.31 46.82
C GLN A 821 5.38 -30.79 46.89
N ALA A 822 4.20 -30.13 46.88
CA ALA A 822 4.11 -28.70 47.12
C ALA A 822 4.64 -28.36 48.52
N LEU A 823 5.40 -27.29 48.59
CA LEU A 823 5.77 -26.66 49.85
C LEU A 823 4.83 -25.52 50.13
N THR A 824 4.20 -25.52 51.31
CA THR A 824 3.37 -24.41 51.72
C THR A 824 4.26 -23.17 51.80
N PRO A 825 3.94 -22.06 51.15
CA PRO A 825 4.75 -20.85 51.27
C PRO A 825 4.73 -20.39 52.73
N ALA A 826 5.93 -20.20 53.31
CA ALA A 826 6.13 -19.76 54.69
C ALA A 826 5.58 -18.35 54.93
#